data_fe9eaaac334934e2f2c09f29d3393cd9
#
_entry.id   fe9eaaac334934e2f2c09f29d3393cd9
#
_cell.length_a   1.000
_cell.length_b   1.000
_cell.length_c   1.000
_cell.angle_alpha   90.00
_cell.angle_beta   90.00
_cell.angle_gamma   90.00
#
_symmetry.space_group_name_H-M   'P 1'
#
loop_
_entity.id
_entity.type
_entity.pdbx_description
1 polymer ?
#
loop_
_entity_poly.entity_id
_entity_poly.type
_entity_poly.pdbx_seq_one_letter_code
_entity_poly.pdbx_strand_id
1 'polypeptide(L)'
;MESIDTYFPYSEYRPGQRHMLEVAAQVARAGGIAMIDAPTGSGKSSVVASLLAERNKRKIVIAVRTVSQLTTFIRELELVRKKRPDLKSVYLVGKGSMCPLGGEGDVYRRCEGVKKFSNALMRDRADKGALTPAKDPFIIQQIRLMDKEHPLLCPYYIASKMFVPAESMGVKMVPSTALRTKADRVIASPVPPRELAEFCAGICPYELMMQAARNTDIVILNYHHLFDREIREQLYANLGVEPQDVLLLIDEAHNCGDVITGIESVELEQRDLEQAARELTGMRKRHKGADAVHHVLPRLTEFMKGLENSQEAEDWFDPAIFNRMIIKESLYKNMDEIVDDLIGISEVIRENSQKNGQFRETAIERLTEFLFRLAQSATDTAFLTVYQKNETGITLEVRNIDPAASLSDVCGSHACCILISGTLSPVESFRRYYFGSAAVTTLALPNAFPKENRLVTCSNDITTAYSMRQNKENTTRITDYIRAFSLLKGNRAIYFPSYQILETYAGLAVPHLRNRKVFIEPRDAGEAGSALTQFLSLPSRGESGVMFAVSGGKWSEGLDYRGEMLNGAMVVGLPLAPFNRVRRMLIEYYRHKFGDEGEFICYTLPAINRSLQALGRVLRTPEDRGVLVLAEKRFLEKRVRGALPGWMQDEMIECDITKFRDVIGSWK
;
A
#
# COMPACT_ATOMS: atom_id res chain seq x y z
N MET A 1 26.30 6.10 23.24
CA MET A 1 24.92 6.50 22.93
C MET A 1 24.88 8.01 22.80
N GLU A 2 24.40 8.49 21.68
CA GLU A 2 24.23 9.92 21.47
C GLU A 2 22.85 10.34 22.00
N SER A 3 22.67 11.62 22.38
CA SER A 3 21.36 12.13 22.81
C SER A 3 20.40 12.22 21.62
N ILE A 4 19.11 11.99 21.83
CA ILE A 4 18.05 12.24 20.83
C ILE A 4 18.15 13.70 20.34
N ASP A 5 18.43 14.66 21.21
CA ASP A 5 18.57 16.08 20.88
C ASP A 5 19.67 16.36 19.83
N THR A 6 20.66 15.49 19.71
CA THR A 6 21.70 15.58 18.69
C THR A 6 21.13 15.44 17.27
N TYR A 7 20.05 14.67 17.13
CA TYR A 7 19.41 14.36 15.84
C TYR A 7 18.05 15.03 15.67
N PHE A 8 17.46 15.56 16.75
CA PHE A 8 16.18 16.25 16.70
C PHE A 8 16.34 17.61 16.00
N PRO A 9 15.69 17.86 14.84
CA PRO A 9 16.03 19.03 14.02
C PRO A 9 15.39 20.34 14.48
N TYR A 10 14.39 20.29 15.34
CA TYR A 10 13.59 21.44 15.75
C TYR A 10 14.10 22.06 17.06
N SER A 11 13.68 23.31 17.33
CA SER A 11 14.03 24.04 18.57
C SER A 11 13.22 23.60 19.78
N GLU A 12 11.99 23.13 19.54
CA GLU A 12 11.03 22.77 20.59
C GLU A 12 10.31 21.47 20.26
N TYR A 13 9.93 20.74 21.29
CA TYR A 13 9.11 19.55 21.19
C TYR A 13 7.62 19.91 21.19
N ARG A 14 6.85 19.25 20.34
CA ARG A 14 5.39 19.30 20.38
C ARG A 14 4.86 18.53 21.60
N PRO A 15 3.59 18.78 22.03
CA PRO A 15 2.97 18.02 23.11
C PRO A 15 3.07 16.51 22.88
N GLY A 16 3.60 15.77 23.86
CA GLY A 16 3.80 14.32 23.80
C GLY A 16 4.95 13.83 22.91
N GLN A 17 5.52 14.68 22.06
CA GLN A 17 6.55 14.26 21.09
C GLN A 17 7.81 13.74 21.77
N ARG A 18 8.30 14.40 22.82
CA ARG A 18 9.48 13.95 23.57
C ARG A 18 9.28 12.55 24.15
N HIS A 19 8.14 12.30 24.77
CA HIS A 19 7.79 10.98 25.31
C HIS A 19 7.75 9.90 24.22
N MET A 20 7.17 10.22 23.05
CA MET A 20 7.19 9.33 21.86
C MET A 20 8.62 8.96 21.47
N LEU A 21 9.51 9.95 21.40
CA LEU A 21 10.90 9.73 21.01
C LEU A 21 11.67 8.89 22.05
N GLU A 22 11.41 9.11 23.34
CA GLU A 22 12.02 8.34 24.44
C GLU A 22 11.58 6.88 24.40
N VAL A 23 10.29 6.59 24.19
CA VAL A 23 9.76 5.22 24.04
C VAL A 23 10.36 4.55 22.81
N ALA A 24 10.42 5.24 21.68
CA ALA A 24 11.04 4.72 20.45
C ALA A 24 12.54 4.42 20.64
N ALA A 25 13.28 5.28 21.32
CA ALA A 25 14.69 5.05 21.65
C ALA A 25 14.89 3.86 22.60
N GLN A 26 14.01 3.72 23.61
CA GLN A 26 14.06 2.59 24.53
C GLN A 26 13.88 1.25 23.78
N VAL A 27 12.91 1.17 22.87
CA VAL A 27 12.66 -0.04 22.06
C VAL A 27 13.81 -0.27 21.06
N ALA A 28 14.34 0.78 20.42
CA ALA A 28 15.50 0.67 19.53
C ALA A 28 16.76 0.14 20.23
N ARG A 29 16.91 0.46 21.52
CA ARG A 29 18.02 0.00 22.37
C ARG A 29 17.84 -1.44 22.84
N ALA A 30 16.65 -1.73 23.39
CA ALA A 30 16.35 -3.02 24.03
C ALA A 30 16.03 -4.13 23.03
N GLY A 31 15.64 -3.77 21.80
CA GLY A 31 15.00 -4.66 20.83
C GLY A 31 13.49 -4.76 21.09
N GLY A 32 12.80 -5.44 20.18
CA GLY A 32 11.37 -5.70 20.28
C GLY A 32 10.51 -4.81 19.37
N ILE A 33 9.22 -4.74 19.68
CA ILE A 33 8.22 -4.09 18.83
C ILE A 33 7.52 -2.99 19.62
N ALA A 34 7.33 -1.81 18.99
CA ALA A 34 6.48 -0.75 19.50
C ALA A 34 5.37 -0.39 18.51
N MET A 35 4.17 -0.13 19.02
CA MET A 35 3.06 0.46 18.28
C MET A 35 2.69 1.82 18.87
N ILE A 36 2.74 2.85 18.04
CA ILE A 36 2.56 4.24 18.46
C ILE A 36 1.39 4.86 17.72
N ASP A 37 0.30 5.14 18.41
CA ASP A 37 -0.79 5.97 17.89
C ASP A 37 -0.43 7.44 18.11
N ALA A 38 -0.02 8.09 17.05
CA ALA A 38 0.45 9.46 17.05
C ALA A 38 -0.40 10.30 16.08
N PRO A 39 -1.36 11.08 16.59
CA PRO A 39 -2.25 11.89 15.75
C PRO A 39 -1.51 12.79 14.77
N THR A 40 -2.19 13.19 13.70
CA THR A 40 -1.65 14.17 12.75
C THR A 40 -1.15 15.40 13.52
N GLY A 41 -0.02 15.96 13.12
CA GLY A 41 0.57 17.11 13.81
C GLY A 41 1.48 16.78 15.01
N SER A 42 1.51 15.55 15.50
CA SER A 42 2.41 15.14 16.61
C SER A 42 3.90 15.09 16.25
N GLY A 43 4.24 15.22 14.95
CA GLY A 43 5.62 15.16 14.48
C GLY A 43 6.18 13.73 14.37
N LYS A 44 5.36 12.78 13.91
CA LYS A 44 5.71 11.35 13.71
C LYS A 44 7.05 11.11 13.05
N SER A 45 7.35 11.85 11.97
CA SER A 45 8.59 11.69 11.20
C SER A 45 9.86 11.86 12.02
N SER A 46 9.79 12.65 13.11
CA SER A 46 10.94 12.87 13.99
C SER A 46 11.38 11.62 14.79
N VAL A 47 10.59 10.53 14.80
CA VAL A 47 10.98 9.24 15.41
C VAL A 47 12.31 8.74 14.84
N VAL A 48 12.66 9.14 13.63
CA VAL A 48 13.96 8.85 13.04
C VAL A 48 15.12 9.33 13.93
N ALA A 49 14.96 10.43 14.70
CA ALA A 49 15.99 10.91 15.61
C ALA A 49 16.28 9.92 16.75
N SER A 50 15.26 9.22 17.24
CA SER A 50 15.42 8.16 18.24
C SER A 50 16.19 6.97 17.69
N LEU A 51 15.87 6.54 16.47
CA LEU A 51 16.57 5.44 15.81
C LEU A 51 18.04 5.79 15.53
N LEU A 52 18.30 7.04 15.12
CA LEU A 52 19.67 7.55 14.91
C LEU A 52 20.47 7.57 16.20
N ALA A 53 19.91 8.02 17.31
CA ALA A 53 20.57 8.06 18.61
C ALA A 53 20.99 6.66 19.10
N GLU A 54 20.20 5.64 18.79
CA GLU A 54 20.40 4.26 19.21
C GLU A 54 20.95 3.33 18.07
N ARG A 55 21.34 3.90 16.95
CA ARG A 55 21.71 3.13 15.74
C ARG A 55 22.85 2.15 15.96
N ASN A 56 23.89 2.55 16.68
CA ASN A 56 25.07 1.72 16.97
C ASN A 56 25.59 0.95 15.73
N LYS A 57 25.79 1.66 14.60
CA LYS A 57 26.22 1.14 13.29
C LYS A 57 25.19 0.26 12.55
N ARG A 58 24.02 -0.05 13.13
CA ARG A 58 22.94 -0.74 12.44
C ARG A 58 22.37 0.13 11.33
N LYS A 59 21.78 -0.46 10.31
CA LYS A 59 21.08 0.25 9.25
C LYS A 59 19.66 0.60 9.72
N ILE A 60 19.17 1.76 9.32
CA ILE A 60 17.76 2.14 9.55
C ILE A 60 17.01 1.95 8.24
N VAL A 61 15.90 1.22 8.29
CA VAL A 61 14.96 1.07 7.18
C VAL A 61 13.65 1.72 7.56
N ILE A 62 13.17 2.64 6.71
CA ILE A 62 11.88 3.32 6.87
C ILE A 62 10.96 2.85 5.76
N ALA A 63 9.92 2.13 6.11
CA ALA A 63 8.92 1.65 5.18
C ALA A 63 7.73 2.63 5.12
N VAL A 64 7.37 3.05 3.89
CA VAL A 64 6.26 3.96 3.60
C VAL A 64 5.34 3.39 2.53
N ARG A 65 4.06 3.77 2.54
CA ARG A 65 3.09 3.30 1.55
C ARG A 65 3.14 4.09 0.24
N THR A 66 3.37 5.40 0.30
CA THR A 66 3.24 6.32 -0.85
C THR A 66 4.48 7.17 -1.07
N VAL A 67 4.64 7.68 -2.31
CA VAL A 67 5.72 8.62 -2.66
C VAL A 67 5.60 9.95 -1.87
N SER A 68 4.39 10.37 -1.50
CA SER A 68 4.19 11.56 -0.67
C SER A 68 4.80 11.41 0.72
N GLN A 69 4.59 10.26 1.37
CA GLN A 69 5.20 9.92 2.67
C GLN A 69 6.73 9.84 2.56
N LEU A 70 7.24 9.22 1.50
CA LEU A 70 8.67 9.18 1.21
C LEU A 70 9.27 10.59 1.17
N THR A 71 8.61 11.54 0.50
CA THR A 71 9.06 12.95 0.43
C THR A 71 9.06 13.61 1.83
N THR A 72 8.13 13.24 2.70
CA THR A 72 8.09 13.74 4.08
C THR A 72 9.34 13.33 4.86
N PHE A 73 9.74 12.05 4.78
CA PHE A 73 10.97 11.58 5.44
C PHE A 73 12.24 12.14 4.79
N ILE A 74 12.27 12.33 3.47
CA ILE A 74 13.41 13.01 2.83
C ILE A 74 13.61 14.41 3.43
N ARG A 75 12.53 15.21 3.54
CA ARG A 75 12.60 16.56 4.14
C ARG A 75 13.02 16.52 5.60
N GLU A 76 12.50 15.58 6.38
CA GLU A 76 12.90 15.41 7.79
C GLU A 76 14.40 15.14 7.90
N LEU A 77 14.91 14.21 7.09
CA LEU A 77 16.34 13.87 7.07
C LEU A 77 17.22 15.01 6.55
N GLU A 78 16.74 15.85 5.66
CA GLU A 78 17.43 17.07 5.25
C GLU A 78 17.56 18.06 6.41
N LEU A 79 16.53 18.19 7.26
CA LEU A 79 16.61 19.01 8.46
C LEU A 79 17.61 18.44 9.48
N VAL A 80 17.61 17.13 9.69
CA VAL A 80 18.60 16.44 10.56
C VAL A 80 20.01 16.66 10.00
N ARG A 81 20.20 16.57 8.68
CA ARG A 81 21.50 16.75 8.02
C ARG A 81 22.10 18.15 8.20
N LYS A 82 21.26 19.19 8.39
CA LYS A 82 21.77 20.53 8.76
C LYS A 82 22.52 20.55 10.08
N LYS A 83 22.14 19.67 11.03
CA LYS A 83 22.84 19.48 12.30
C LYS A 83 23.95 18.40 12.23
N ARG A 84 23.76 17.39 11.39
CA ARG A 84 24.65 16.24 11.22
C ARG A 84 24.95 16.03 9.73
N PRO A 85 25.91 16.78 9.15
CA PRO A 85 26.26 16.72 7.73
C PRO A 85 26.80 15.35 7.28
N ASP A 86 27.29 14.56 8.23
CA ASP A 86 27.80 13.20 8.02
C ASP A 86 26.70 12.15 7.77
N LEU A 87 25.42 12.47 8.03
CA LEU A 87 24.32 11.57 7.87
C LEU A 87 24.06 11.21 6.40
N LYS A 88 24.05 9.92 6.11
CA LYS A 88 23.83 9.37 4.77
C LYS A 88 22.46 8.72 4.68
N SER A 89 21.64 9.16 3.74
CA SER A 89 20.32 8.60 3.50
C SER A 89 19.99 8.51 2.03
N VAL A 90 19.18 7.52 1.66
CA VAL A 90 18.67 7.32 0.31
C VAL A 90 17.26 6.75 0.35
N TYR A 91 16.55 6.85 -0.75
CA TYR A 91 15.24 6.23 -0.93
C TYR A 91 15.26 5.20 -2.07
N LEU A 92 14.35 4.24 -1.99
CA LEU A 92 14.07 3.26 -3.05
C LEU A 92 12.59 3.32 -3.41
N VAL A 93 12.30 3.59 -4.66
CA VAL A 93 10.95 3.45 -5.23
C VAL A 93 10.91 2.26 -6.19
N GLY A 94 9.72 1.79 -6.55
CA GLY A 94 9.56 0.63 -7.42
C GLY A 94 10.22 0.83 -8.80
N LYS A 95 10.70 -0.25 -9.41
CA LYS A 95 11.33 -0.25 -10.75
C LYS A 95 10.45 0.42 -11.80
N GLY A 96 9.11 0.24 -11.72
CA GLY A 96 8.17 0.88 -12.63
C GLY A 96 8.27 2.41 -12.68
N SER A 97 8.54 3.04 -11.53
CA SER A 97 8.68 4.49 -11.43
C SER A 97 10.07 5.01 -11.82
N MET A 98 11.08 4.15 -11.90
CA MET A 98 12.47 4.53 -12.17
C MET A 98 12.99 4.09 -13.53
N CYS A 99 12.36 3.12 -14.19
CA CYS A 99 12.89 2.49 -15.41
C CYS A 99 12.75 3.42 -16.62
N PRO A 100 13.88 3.85 -17.27
CA PRO A 100 13.80 4.71 -18.46
C PRO A 100 13.24 3.99 -19.70
N LEU A 101 13.25 2.64 -19.71
CA LEU A 101 12.62 1.86 -20.77
C LEU A 101 11.09 1.89 -20.68
N GLY A 102 10.53 2.25 -19.52
CA GLY A 102 9.09 2.36 -19.32
C GLY A 102 8.32 1.09 -19.74
N GLY A 103 7.08 1.27 -20.15
CA GLY A 103 6.24 0.25 -20.78
C GLY A 103 5.14 -0.30 -19.89
N GLU A 104 4.15 -0.89 -20.55
CA GLU A 104 3.04 -1.59 -19.91
C GLU A 104 3.48 -2.96 -19.36
N GLY A 105 2.75 -3.46 -18.36
CA GLY A 105 2.96 -4.76 -17.76
C GLY A 105 3.99 -4.80 -16.62
N ASP A 106 4.41 -5.99 -16.24
CA ASP A 106 5.33 -6.22 -15.12
C ASP A 106 6.77 -5.79 -15.44
N VAL A 107 7.09 -4.56 -15.07
CA VAL A 107 8.43 -3.98 -15.25
C VAL A 107 9.48 -4.75 -14.46
N TYR A 108 9.12 -5.37 -13.32
CA TYR A 108 10.06 -6.12 -12.50
C TYR A 108 10.54 -7.37 -13.24
N ARG A 109 9.62 -8.22 -13.71
CA ARG A 109 9.94 -9.44 -14.47
C ARG A 109 10.70 -9.14 -15.75
N ARG A 110 10.26 -8.11 -16.50
CA ARG A 110 10.98 -7.65 -17.70
C ARG A 110 12.40 -7.22 -17.37
N CYS A 111 12.60 -6.43 -16.32
CA CYS A 111 13.90 -5.97 -15.88
C CYS A 111 14.84 -7.15 -15.55
N GLU A 112 14.34 -8.15 -14.79
CA GLU A 112 15.17 -9.32 -14.43
C GLU A 112 15.53 -10.17 -15.65
N GLY A 113 14.60 -10.40 -16.58
CA GLY A 113 14.85 -11.10 -17.83
C GLY A 113 15.92 -10.39 -18.70
N VAL A 114 15.72 -9.09 -18.94
CA VAL A 114 16.66 -8.28 -19.73
C VAL A 114 18.05 -8.20 -19.06
N LYS A 115 18.11 -8.14 -17.73
CA LYS A 115 19.38 -8.22 -16.99
C LYS A 115 20.07 -9.56 -17.20
N LYS A 116 19.32 -10.66 -17.18
CA LYS A 116 19.88 -12.01 -17.41
C LYS A 116 20.58 -12.08 -18.77
N PHE A 117 19.93 -11.62 -19.84
CA PHE A 117 20.52 -11.58 -21.19
C PHE A 117 21.69 -10.59 -21.28
N SER A 118 21.54 -9.39 -20.71
CA SER A 118 22.62 -8.41 -20.68
C SER A 118 23.86 -8.95 -19.95
N ASN A 119 23.67 -9.67 -18.84
CA ASN A 119 24.75 -10.30 -18.09
C ASN A 119 25.44 -11.41 -18.88
N ALA A 120 24.67 -12.25 -19.58
CA ALA A 120 25.22 -13.32 -20.44
C ALA A 120 26.10 -12.73 -21.54
N LEU A 121 25.59 -11.72 -22.26
CA LEU A 121 26.35 -11.03 -23.30
C LEU A 121 27.63 -10.36 -22.76
N MET A 122 27.50 -9.65 -21.63
CA MET A 122 28.65 -8.99 -21.01
C MET A 122 29.74 -9.99 -20.59
N ARG A 123 29.36 -11.15 -20.03
CA ARG A 123 30.32 -12.23 -19.67
C ARG A 123 31.04 -12.79 -20.87
N ASP A 124 30.31 -13.10 -21.96
CA ASP A 124 30.92 -13.56 -23.21
C ASP A 124 31.94 -12.55 -23.79
N ARG A 125 31.69 -11.25 -23.60
CA ARG A 125 32.60 -10.19 -24.06
C ARG A 125 33.74 -9.91 -23.10
N ALA A 126 33.60 -10.22 -21.82
CA ALA A 126 34.62 -10.02 -20.82
C ALA A 126 35.93 -10.80 -21.18
N ASP A 127 35.78 -12.03 -21.62
CA ASP A 127 36.91 -12.89 -22.02
C ASP A 127 37.60 -12.40 -23.32
N LYS A 128 36.98 -11.48 -24.06
CA LYS A 128 37.53 -10.85 -25.26
C LYS A 128 38.18 -9.49 -25.01
N GLY A 129 38.42 -9.14 -23.74
CA GLY A 129 39.18 -7.95 -23.32
C GLY A 129 38.37 -6.64 -23.25
N ALA A 130 37.05 -6.70 -23.27
CA ALA A 130 36.21 -5.52 -23.16
C ALA A 130 36.07 -5.07 -21.69
N LEU A 131 36.92 -4.15 -21.22
CA LEU A 131 36.90 -3.61 -19.86
C LEU A 131 35.67 -2.76 -19.55
N THR A 132 35.07 -2.13 -20.56
CA THR A 132 33.88 -1.27 -20.43
C THR A 132 32.80 -1.75 -21.40
N PRO A 133 31.85 -2.57 -20.96
CA PRO A 133 30.84 -3.16 -21.84
C PRO A 133 30.05 -2.13 -22.66
N ALA A 134 29.70 -0.98 -22.09
CA ALA A 134 28.99 0.09 -22.78
C ALA A 134 29.78 0.72 -23.96
N LYS A 135 31.08 0.51 -24.05
CA LYS A 135 31.97 1.00 -25.14
C LYS A 135 32.37 -0.10 -26.10
N ASP A 136 31.98 -1.35 -25.84
CA ASP A 136 32.25 -2.46 -26.72
C ASP A 136 31.49 -2.32 -28.04
N PRO A 137 32.18 -2.29 -29.23
CA PRO A 137 31.49 -2.08 -30.49
C PRO A 137 30.43 -3.14 -30.81
N PHE A 138 30.67 -4.39 -30.40
CA PHE A 138 29.70 -5.47 -30.60
C PHE A 138 28.46 -5.26 -29.74
N ILE A 139 28.59 -4.92 -28.47
CA ILE A 139 27.44 -4.62 -27.60
C ILE A 139 26.65 -3.42 -28.12
N ILE A 140 27.35 -2.36 -28.58
CA ILE A 140 26.70 -1.18 -29.19
C ILE A 140 25.90 -1.58 -30.44
N GLN A 141 26.46 -2.43 -31.28
CA GLN A 141 25.78 -2.95 -32.47
C GLN A 141 24.51 -3.74 -32.07
N GLN A 142 24.60 -4.64 -31.09
CA GLN A 142 23.46 -5.43 -30.62
C GLN A 142 22.35 -4.53 -30.06
N ILE A 143 22.68 -3.48 -29.29
CA ILE A 143 21.72 -2.51 -28.79
C ILE A 143 21.02 -1.75 -29.94
N ARG A 144 21.76 -1.40 -31.01
CA ARG A 144 21.19 -0.71 -32.19
C ARG A 144 20.24 -1.59 -33.00
N LEU A 145 20.50 -2.90 -33.03
CA LEU A 145 19.68 -3.90 -33.75
C LEU A 145 18.47 -4.38 -32.89
N MET A 146 18.45 -4.00 -31.65
CA MET A 146 17.43 -4.42 -30.70
C MET A 146 16.05 -3.86 -31.05
N ASP A 147 15.03 -4.72 -30.99
CA ASP A 147 13.62 -4.29 -30.99
C ASP A 147 13.32 -3.47 -29.75
N LYS A 148 12.76 -2.27 -29.93
CA LYS A 148 12.42 -1.37 -28.82
C LYS A 148 11.20 -1.85 -28.03
N GLU A 149 10.29 -2.60 -28.66
CA GLU A 149 9.12 -3.16 -27.99
C GLU A 149 9.47 -4.40 -27.17
N HIS A 150 10.42 -5.20 -27.65
CA HIS A 150 10.89 -6.43 -27.03
C HIS A 150 12.41 -6.41 -26.78
N PRO A 151 12.92 -5.54 -25.90
CA PRO A 151 14.34 -5.40 -25.71
C PRO A 151 14.92 -6.63 -24.99
N LEU A 152 15.88 -7.30 -25.62
CA LEU A 152 16.68 -8.37 -24.99
C LEU A 152 17.83 -7.83 -24.12
N LEU A 153 18.24 -6.59 -24.36
CA LEU A 153 19.34 -5.93 -23.67
C LEU A 153 18.88 -4.62 -23.02
N CYS A 154 19.48 -4.26 -21.90
CA CYS A 154 19.26 -2.98 -21.27
C CYS A 154 20.52 -2.10 -21.38
N PRO A 155 20.51 -1.04 -22.22
CA PRO A 155 21.65 -0.15 -22.37
C PRO A 155 22.01 0.55 -21.07
N TYR A 156 21.02 0.94 -20.26
CA TYR A 156 21.21 1.58 -18.96
C TYR A 156 21.89 0.67 -17.94
N TYR A 157 21.46 -0.61 -17.90
CA TYR A 157 22.09 -1.61 -17.04
C TYR A 157 23.52 -1.92 -17.46
N ILE A 158 23.77 -2.10 -18.76
CA ILE A 158 25.10 -2.32 -19.32
C ILE A 158 26.04 -1.15 -19.01
N ALA A 159 25.56 0.09 -19.15
CA ALA A 159 26.33 1.29 -18.82
C ALA A 159 26.62 1.42 -17.31
N SER A 160 25.84 0.74 -16.48
CA SER A 160 26.03 0.70 -15.02
C SER A 160 27.15 -0.25 -14.58
N LYS A 161 27.71 -1.06 -15.47
CA LYS A 161 28.70 -2.11 -15.16
C LYS A 161 30.02 -1.87 -15.87
N MET A 162 31.08 -2.40 -15.24
CA MET A 162 32.45 -2.52 -15.83
C MET A 162 33.10 -3.82 -15.37
N PHE A 163 34.14 -4.24 -16.08
CA PHE A 163 34.96 -5.38 -15.70
C PHE A 163 36.27 -4.91 -15.06
N VAL A 164 36.68 -5.62 -14.03
CA VAL A 164 38.00 -5.46 -13.40
C VAL A 164 38.68 -6.85 -13.31
N PRO A 165 39.99 -6.92 -13.32
CA PRO A 165 40.69 -8.18 -13.06
C PRO A 165 40.23 -8.80 -11.75
N ALA A 166 40.01 -10.11 -11.72
CA ALA A 166 39.68 -10.87 -10.51
C ALA A 166 41.01 -11.31 -9.84
N GLU A 167 40.96 -11.56 -8.54
CA GLU A 167 42.11 -12.13 -7.78
C GLU A 167 42.44 -13.55 -8.26
N SER A 168 41.47 -14.33 -8.73
CA SER A 168 41.61 -15.56 -9.49
C SER A 168 41.58 -15.25 -10.98
N MET A 169 42.19 -16.13 -11.84
CA MET A 169 42.17 -15.92 -13.29
C MET A 169 40.79 -15.54 -13.80
N GLY A 170 40.67 -14.41 -14.54
CA GLY A 170 39.46 -13.92 -15.16
C GLY A 170 39.12 -12.49 -14.81
N VAL A 171 37.85 -12.11 -15.04
CA VAL A 171 37.30 -10.76 -14.78
C VAL A 171 36.09 -10.81 -13.90
N LYS A 172 35.97 -9.82 -13.02
CA LYS A 172 34.79 -9.60 -12.16
C LYS A 172 33.98 -8.41 -12.64
N MET A 173 32.68 -8.58 -12.75
CA MET A 173 31.76 -7.49 -13.06
C MET A 173 31.48 -6.68 -11.80
N VAL A 174 31.69 -5.36 -11.89
CA VAL A 174 31.52 -4.41 -10.79
C VAL A 174 30.72 -3.19 -11.25
N PRO A 175 30.18 -2.36 -10.34
CA PRO A 175 29.58 -1.08 -10.69
C PRO A 175 30.55 -0.18 -11.47
N SER A 176 30.08 0.48 -12.54
CA SER A 176 30.92 1.39 -13.32
C SER A 176 31.35 2.62 -12.50
N THR A 177 32.46 3.27 -12.90
CA THR A 177 32.92 4.51 -12.26
C THR A 177 31.83 5.59 -12.28
N ALA A 178 31.14 5.75 -13.43
CA ALA A 178 30.04 6.69 -13.55
C ALA A 178 28.92 6.43 -12.55
N LEU A 179 28.54 5.17 -12.35
CA LEU A 179 27.52 4.79 -11.37
C LEU A 179 27.97 5.10 -9.95
N ARG A 180 29.21 4.73 -9.57
CA ARG A 180 29.75 5.01 -8.23
C ARG A 180 29.81 6.50 -7.94
N THR A 181 30.36 7.30 -8.85
CA THR A 181 30.43 8.78 -8.69
C THR A 181 29.05 9.42 -8.53
N LYS A 182 28.04 8.96 -9.30
CA LYS A 182 26.67 9.46 -9.17
C LYS A 182 26.00 8.97 -7.87
N ALA A 183 26.30 7.74 -7.42
CA ALA A 183 25.80 7.25 -6.14
C ALA A 183 26.31 8.11 -4.97
N ASP A 184 27.59 8.46 -4.97
CA ASP A 184 28.17 9.34 -3.94
C ASP A 184 27.50 10.73 -3.96
N ARG A 185 27.16 11.27 -5.13
CA ARG A 185 26.45 12.54 -5.26
C ARG A 185 25.01 12.45 -4.70
N VAL A 186 24.28 11.36 -4.99
CA VAL A 186 22.91 11.15 -4.46
C VAL A 186 22.92 11.03 -2.94
N ILE A 187 23.97 10.39 -2.38
CA ILE A 187 24.14 10.28 -0.92
C ILE A 187 24.39 11.67 -0.31
N ALA A 188 25.22 12.48 -0.95
CA ALA A 188 25.53 13.84 -0.47
C ALA A 188 24.37 14.83 -0.61
N SER A 189 23.59 14.71 -1.70
CA SER A 189 22.43 15.55 -1.99
C SER A 189 21.34 14.71 -2.64
N PRO A 190 20.27 14.36 -1.91
CA PRO A 190 19.17 13.57 -2.45
C PRO A 190 18.54 14.23 -3.68
N VAL A 191 18.39 13.45 -4.73
CA VAL A 191 17.71 13.88 -5.97
C VAL A 191 16.23 13.51 -5.86
N PRO A 192 15.29 14.43 -6.14
CA PRO A 192 13.87 14.12 -6.12
C PRO A 192 13.50 12.98 -7.06
N PRO A 193 12.52 12.09 -6.73
CA PRO A 193 12.15 10.96 -7.59
C PRO A 193 11.84 11.31 -9.04
N ARG A 194 11.24 12.49 -9.27
CA ARG A 194 10.87 12.99 -10.61
C ARG A 194 12.08 13.38 -11.47
N GLU A 195 13.18 13.77 -10.86
CA GLU A 195 14.40 14.23 -11.53
C GLU A 195 15.45 13.10 -11.68
N LEU A 196 15.20 11.95 -11.04
CA LEU A 196 16.19 10.88 -10.95
C LEU A 196 16.59 10.31 -12.33
N ALA A 197 15.63 10.14 -13.23
CA ALA A 197 15.90 9.62 -14.59
C ALA A 197 16.85 10.54 -15.40
N GLU A 198 16.61 11.84 -15.33
CA GLU A 198 17.45 12.86 -15.96
C GLU A 198 18.85 12.93 -15.32
N PHE A 199 18.90 12.93 -13.98
CA PHE A 199 20.15 12.89 -13.25
C PHE A 199 21.00 11.68 -13.62
N CYS A 200 20.40 10.51 -13.85
CA CYS A 200 21.12 9.28 -14.21
C CYS A 200 21.84 9.38 -15.56
N ALA A 201 21.29 10.11 -16.54
CA ALA A 201 21.94 10.38 -17.84
C ALA A 201 22.57 9.12 -18.47
N GLY A 202 21.74 8.12 -18.79
CA GLY A 202 22.15 6.90 -19.50
C GLY A 202 22.60 5.71 -18.65
N ILE A 203 22.69 5.84 -17.31
CA ILE A 203 22.85 4.69 -16.41
C ILE A 203 21.53 4.30 -15.76
N CYS A 204 21.43 3.07 -15.25
CA CYS A 204 20.21 2.56 -14.62
C CYS A 204 19.92 3.26 -13.29
N PRO A 205 18.78 3.97 -13.14
CA PRO A 205 18.42 4.64 -11.89
C PRO A 205 18.28 3.65 -10.73
N TYR A 206 17.72 2.47 -10.95
CA TYR A 206 17.56 1.47 -9.91
C TYR A 206 18.92 0.94 -9.41
N GLU A 207 19.86 0.62 -10.32
CA GLU A 207 21.22 0.21 -9.94
C GLU A 207 21.97 1.32 -9.20
N LEU A 208 21.75 2.58 -9.59
CA LEU A 208 22.31 3.75 -8.90
C LEU A 208 21.82 3.81 -7.46
N MET A 209 20.49 3.77 -7.25
CA MET A 209 19.91 3.88 -5.91
C MET A 209 20.27 2.67 -5.04
N MET A 210 20.34 1.46 -5.60
CA MET A 210 20.82 0.27 -4.90
C MET A 210 22.30 0.38 -4.49
N GLN A 211 23.15 0.94 -5.35
CA GLN A 211 24.56 1.19 -5.01
C GLN A 211 24.69 2.24 -3.90
N ALA A 212 23.87 3.30 -3.95
CA ALA A 212 23.82 4.31 -2.90
C ALA A 212 23.33 3.71 -1.58
N ALA A 213 22.28 2.86 -1.61
CA ALA A 213 21.68 2.27 -0.42
C ALA A 213 22.65 1.36 0.38
N ARG A 214 23.60 0.72 -0.30
CA ARG A 214 24.66 -0.05 0.38
C ARG A 214 25.51 0.81 1.32
N ASN A 215 25.79 2.04 0.92
CA ASN A 215 26.73 2.95 1.57
C ASN A 215 26.04 4.01 2.44
N THR A 216 24.75 3.85 2.75
CA THR A 216 23.97 4.78 3.55
C THR A 216 23.56 4.20 4.89
N ASP A 217 23.30 5.09 5.84
CA ASP A 217 22.84 4.76 7.18
C ASP A 217 21.35 4.48 7.19
N ILE A 218 20.59 5.19 6.34
CA ILE A 218 19.12 5.16 6.26
C ILE A 218 18.70 4.86 4.83
N VAL A 219 17.74 3.91 4.70
CA VAL A 219 17.07 3.60 3.45
C VAL A 219 15.56 3.78 3.66
N ILE A 220 14.94 4.67 2.88
CA ILE A 220 13.49 4.83 2.83
C ILE A 220 12.98 3.98 1.67
N LEU A 221 11.97 3.14 1.88
CA LEU A 221 11.45 2.23 0.86
C LEU A 221 9.94 2.08 0.91
N ASN A 222 9.36 1.55 -0.16
CA ASN A 222 7.94 1.26 -0.21
C ASN A 222 7.62 -0.08 0.49
N TYR A 223 6.42 -0.22 1.01
CA TYR A 223 5.90 -1.40 1.68
C TYR A 223 6.13 -2.71 0.93
N HIS A 224 6.00 -2.73 -0.41
CA HIS A 224 6.25 -3.93 -1.20
C HIS A 224 7.70 -4.44 -1.09
N HIS A 225 8.69 -3.55 -0.91
CA HIS A 225 10.06 -3.97 -0.67
C HIS A 225 10.26 -4.66 0.69
N LEU A 226 9.35 -4.43 1.63
CA LEU A 226 9.41 -5.00 2.97
C LEU A 226 8.53 -6.24 3.12
N PHE A 227 7.29 -6.18 2.63
CA PHE A 227 6.29 -7.23 2.89
C PHE A 227 6.29 -8.34 1.85
N ASP A 228 6.72 -8.08 0.60
CA ASP A 228 7.00 -9.16 -0.35
C ASP A 228 8.30 -9.86 0.05
N ARG A 229 8.18 -11.15 0.35
CA ARG A 229 9.30 -11.94 0.89
C ARG A 229 10.47 -12.03 -0.08
N GLU A 230 10.22 -12.33 -1.35
CA GLU A 230 11.28 -12.49 -2.35
C GLU A 230 12.01 -11.16 -2.60
N ILE A 231 11.24 -10.07 -2.70
CA ILE A 231 11.80 -8.72 -2.89
C ILE A 231 12.62 -8.32 -1.67
N ARG A 232 12.15 -8.59 -0.44
CA ARG A 232 12.85 -8.30 0.81
C ARG A 232 14.17 -9.06 0.93
N GLU A 233 14.16 -10.36 0.69
CA GLU A 233 15.36 -11.21 0.76
C GLU A 233 16.42 -10.73 -0.26
N GLN A 234 16.03 -10.46 -1.50
CA GLN A 234 16.93 -9.91 -2.52
C GLN A 234 17.43 -8.51 -2.14
N LEU A 235 16.59 -7.66 -1.57
CA LEU A 235 16.97 -6.32 -1.15
C LEU A 235 18.05 -6.38 -0.06
N TYR A 236 17.84 -7.16 0.98
CA TYR A 236 18.76 -7.25 2.12
C TYR A 236 20.10 -7.90 1.72
N ALA A 237 20.06 -8.94 0.89
CA ALA A 237 21.26 -9.49 0.28
C ALA A 237 22.03 -8.44 -0.55
N ASN A 238 21.33 -7.61 -1.31
CA ASN A 238 21.92 -6.51 -2.05
C ASN A 238 22.49 -5.40 -1.16
N LEU A 239 21.83 -5.10 -0.04
CA LEU A 239 22.32 -4.13 0.96
C LEU A 239 23.51 -4.67 1.78
N GLY A 240 23.69 -5.99 1.82
CA GLY A 240 24.73 -6.67 2.61
C GLY A 240 24.45 -6.58 4.11
N VAL A 241 23.17 -6.68 4.51
CA VAL A 241 22.73 -6.66 5.90
C VAL A 241 21.74 -7.79 6.16
N GLU A 242 21.74 -8.27 7.39
CA GLU A 242 20.74 -9.21 7.88
C GLU A 242 19.62 -8.44 8.62
N PRO A 243 18.38 -8.97 8.69
CA PRO A 243 17.28 -8.29 9.39
C PRO A 243 17.62 -7.88 10.83
N GLN A 244 18.35 -8.72 11.58
CA GLN A 244 18.77 -8.43 12.95
C GLN A 244 19.78 -7.26 13.08
N ASP A 245 20.33 -6.76 11.98
CA ASP A 245 21.18 -5.58 11.92
C ASP A 245 20.42 -4.33 11.48
N VAL A 246 19.09 -4.40 11.41
CA VAL A 246 18.23 -3.33 10.92
C VAL A 246 17.28 -2.84 12.01
N LEU A 247 17.23 -1.52 12.20
CA LEU A 247 16.17 -0.83 12.95
C LEU A 247 15.07 -0.47 11.94
N LEU A 248 13.88 -1.03 12.13
CA LEU A 248 12.75 -0.86 11.21
C LEU A 248 11.76 0.16 11.75
N LEU A 249 11.38 1.12 10.90
CA LEU A 249 10.26 2.05 11.12
C LEU A 249 9.21 1.86 10.04
N ILE A 250 7.98 1.60 10.42
CA ILE A 250 6.84 1.47 9.50
C ILE A 250 5.88 2.64 9.75
N ASP A 251 5.79 3.55 8.79
CA ASP A 251 4.89 4.71 8.85
C ASP A 251 3.51 4.35 8.28
N GLU A 252 2.45 4.93 8.83
CA GLU A 252 1.04 4.65 8.52
C GLU A 252 0.68 3.16 8.67
N ALA A 253 1.16 2.57 9.76
CA ALA A 253 1.12 1.15 10.05
C ALA A 253 -0.30 0.53 10.06
N HIS A 254 -1.36 1.34 10.16
CA HIS A 254 -2.74 0.89 10.02
C HIS A 254 -3.03 0.23 8.65
N ASN A 255 -2.19 0.50 7.63
CA ASN A 255 -2.32 -0.10 6.28
C ASN A 255 -1.57 -1.43 6.12
N CYS A 256 -0.79 -1.86 7.12
CA CYS A 256 0.02 -3.08 6.99
C CYS A 256 -0.84 -4.30 6.65
N GLY A 257 -1.99 -4.44 7.32
CA GLY A 257 -2.90 -5.55 7.09
C GLY A 257 -3.37 -5.65 5.65
N ASP A 258 -3.89 -4.55 5.10
CA ASP A 258 -4.41 -4.52 3.72
C ASP A 258 -3.32 -4.79 2.68
N VAL A 259 -2.10 -4.28 2.89
CA VAL A 259 -0.99 -4.51 1.95
C VAL A 259 -0.50 -5.96 2.01
N ILE A 260 -0.33 -6.52 3.20
CA ILE A 260 0.11 -7.92 3.36
C ILE A 260 -0.92 -8.88 2.77
N THR A 261 -2.20 -8.72 3.12
CA THR A 261 -3.27 -9.58 2.58
C THR A 261 -3.36 -9.45 1.06
N GLY A 262 -3.17 -8.25 0.50
CA GLY A 262 -3.13 -8.06 -0.95
C GLY A 262 -1.93 -8.72 -1.63
N ILE A 263 -0.73 -8.71 -1.02
CA ILE A 263 0.47 -9.37 -1.57
C ILE A 263 0.33 -10.91 -1.53
N GLU A 264 -0.30 -11.44 -0.49
CA GLU A 264 -0.41 -12.89 -0.28
C GLU A 264 -1.64 -13.52 -0.92
N SER A 265 -2.59 -12.72 -1.41
CA SER A 265 -3.74 -13.19 -2.18
C SER A 265 -3.36 -13.40 -3.64
N VAL A 266 -3.96 -14.41 -4.27
CA VAL A 266 -3.76 -14.70 -5.68
C VAL A 266 -5.10 -14.81 -6.40
N GLU A 267 -5.14 -14.34 -7.65
CA GLU A 267 -6.33 -14.30 -8.47
C GLU A 267 -6.11 -15.09 -9.77
N LEU A 268 -7.19 -15.69 -10.29
CA LEU A 268 -7.26 -16.35 -11.60
C LEU A 268 -8.49 -15.84 -12.33
N GLU A 269 -8.30 -15.12 -13.42
CA GLU A 269 -9.38 -14.63 -14.25
C GLU A 269 -9.78 -15.65 -15.31
N GLN A 270 -11.05 -15.63 -15.75
CA GLN A 270 -11.56 -16.52 -16.79
C GLN A 270 -10.76 -16.39 -18.09
N ARG A 271 -10.34 -15.18 -18.47
CA ARG A 271 -9.50 -14.94 -19.66
C ARG A 271 -8.11 -15.61 -19.57
N ASP A 272 -7.60 -15.86 -18.37
CA ASP A 272 -6.32 -16.53 -18.18
C ASP A 272 -6.38 -17.99 -18.61
N LEU A 273 -7.53 -18.66 -18.43
CA LEU A 273 -7.71 -20.04 -18.89
C LEU A 273 -7.65 -20.16 -20.42
N GLU A 274 -8.24 -19.19 -21.14
CA GLU A 274 -8.17 -19.15 -22.60
C GLU A 274 -6.74 -18.91 -23.09
N GLN A 275 -6.03 -18.03 -22.42
CA GLN A 275 -4.63 -17.75 -22.73
C GLN A 275 -3.74 -18.94 -22.41
N ALA A 276 -3.93 -19.61 -21.25
CA ALA A 276 -3.23 -20.82 -20.86
C ALA A 276 -3.43 -21.96 -21.86
N ALA A 277 -4.66 -22.13 -22.38
CA ALA A 277 -4.94 -23.13 -23.42
C ALA A 277 -4.12 -22.87 -24.69
N ARG A 278 -3.98 -21.60 -25.10
CA ARG A 278 -3.15 -21.24 -26.29
C ARG A 278 -1.67 -21.51 -26.03
N GLU A 279 -1.16 -21.15 -24.83
CA GLU A 279 0.22 -21.39 -24.42
C GLU A 279 0.56 -22.88 -24.37
N LEU A 280 -0.32 -23.73 -23.82
CA LEU A 280 -0.15 -25.19 -23.77
C LEU A 280 -0.13 -25.85 -25.14
N THR A 281 -0.91 -25.35 -26.11
CA THR A 281 -0.97 -25.96 -27.47
C THR A 281 0.44 -26.00 -28.11
N GLY A 282 1.27 -24.96 -27.87
CA GLY A 282 2.65 -24.92 -28.33
C GLY A 282 3.60 -25.85 -27.56
N MET A 283 3.19 -26.38 -26.40
CA MET A 283 4.04 -27.15 -25.50
C MET A 283 3.86 -28.68 -25.58
N ARG A 284 2.79 -29.18 -26.22
CA ARG A 284 2.47 -30.62 -26.29
C ARG A 284 3.62 -31.52 -26.74
N LYS A 285 4.50 -31.04 -27.64
CA LYS A 285 5.68 -31.78 -28.11
C LYS A 285 6.94 -31.57 -27.26
N ARG A 286 6.89 -30.65 -26.27
CA ARG A 286 8.08 -30.19 -25.54
C ARG A 286 8.05 -30.62 -24.07
N HIS A 287 6.88 -30.86 -23.49
CA HIS A 287 6.71 -31.29 -22.12
C HIS A 287 5.67 -32.41 -22.01
N LYS A 288 6.00 -33.50 -21.32
CA LYS A 288 5.12 -34.69 -21.20
C LYS A 288 3.78 -34.41 -20.49
N GLY A 289 3.79 -33.52 -19.50
CA GLY A 289 2.59 -33.14 -18.74
C GLY A 289 1.65 -32.19 -19.50
N ALA A 290 2.07 -31.60 -20.63
CA ALA A 290 1.26 -30.56 -21.31
C ALA A 290 -0.09 -31.08 -21.81
N ASP A 291 -0.16 -32.34 -22.30
CA ASP A 291 -1.43 -32.95 -22.70
C ASP A 291 -2.34 -33.23 -21.50
N ALA A 292 -1.78 -33.71 -20.38
CA ALA A 292 -2.53 -33.98 -19.16
C ALA A 292 -3.11 -32.68 -18.57
N VAL A 293 -2.31 -31.60 -18.48
CA VAL A 293 -2.77 -30.28 -18.02
C VAL A 293 -3.82 -29.70 -18.98
N HIS A 294 -3.68 -29.92 -20.29
CA HIS A 294 -4.66 -29.45 -21.26
C HIS A 294 -6.06 -30.03 -21.01
N HIS A 295 -6.19 -31.23 -20.48
CA HIS A 295 -7.47 -31.84 -20.10
C HIS A 295 -8.06 -31.24 -18.81
N VAL A 296 -7.26 -30.56 -17.98
CA VAL A 296 -7.73 -29.86 -16.76
C VAL A 296 -8.42 -28.54 -17.07
N LEU A 297 -7.96 -27.80 -18.09
CA LEU A 297 -8.49 -26.46 -18.42
C LEU A 297 -9.99 -26.40 -18.70
N PRO A 298 -10.59 -27.34 -19.48
CA PRO A 298 -12.04 -27.34 -19.68
C PRO A 298 -12.83 -27.49 -18.38
N ARG A 299 -12.31 -28.22 -17.40
CA ARG A 299 -12.93 -28.40 -16.07
C ARG A 299 -12.93 -27.11 -15.27
N LEU A 300 -11.80 -26.37 -15.29
CA LEU A 300 -11.70 -25.04 -14.69
C LEU A 300 -12.70 -24.08 -15.35
N THR A 301 -12.78 -24.08 -16.66
CA THR A 301 -13.73 -23.26 -17.42
C THR A 301 -15.18 -23.61 -17.09
N GLU A 302 -15.52 -24.90 -16.99
CA GLU A 302 -16.85 -25.37 -16.60
C GLU A 302 -17.21 -24.94 -15.18
N PHE A 303 -16.26 -25.03 -14.24
CA PHE A 303 -16.45 -24.55 -12.86
C PHE A 303 -16.77 -23.05 -12.83
N MET A 304 -15.96 -22.22 -13.51
CA MET A 304 -16.20 -20.77 -13.56
C MET A 304 -17.54 -20.44 -14.21
N LYS A 305 -17.90 -21.08 -15.32
CA LYS A 305 -19.23 -20.92 -15.96
C LYS A 305 -20.39 -21.31 -15.06
N GLY A 306 -20.21 -22.33 -14.24
CA GLY A 306 -21.20 -22.71 -13.23
C GLY A 306 -21.48 -21.59 -12.22
N LEU A 307 -20.44 -20.82 -11.86
CA LEU A 307 -20.55 -19.69 -10.94
C LEU A 307 -21.21 -18.45 -11.57
N GLU A 308 -21.20 -18.31 -12.89
CA GLU A 308 -21.91 -17.21 -13.59
C GLU A 308 -23.40 -17.18 -13.26
N ASN A 309 -24.01 -18.35 -13.05
CA ASN A 309 -25.43 -18.49 -12.72
C ASN A 309 -25.79 -18.16 -11.27
N SER A 310 -24.82 -17.96 -10.37
CA SER A 310 -25.08 -17.54 -9.00
C SER A 310 -25.80 -16.18 -8.97
N GLN A 311 -26.60 -15.90 -7.96
CA GLN A 311 -27.24 -14.59 -7.74
C GLN A 311 -26.28 -13.58 -7.12
N GLU A 312 -25.22 -14.05 -6.43
CA GLU A 312 -24.28 -13.22 -5.70
C GLU A 312 -23.17 -12.69 -6.63
N ALA A 313 -22.82 -11.44 -6.46
CA ALA A 313 -21.67 -10.82 -7.16
C ALA A 313 -20.33 -11.28 -6.59
N GLU A 314 -20.29 -11.63 -5.31
CA GLU A 314 -19.14 -12.19 -4.59
C GLU A 314 -19.63 -13.25 -3.61
N ASP A 315 -19.04 -14.46 -3.64
CA ASP A 315 -19.32 -15.50 -2.63
C ASP A 315 -18.12 -16.44 -2.50
N TRP A 316 -18.18 -17.31 -1.50
CA TRP A 316 -17.23 -18.38 -1.25
C TRP A 316 -17.51 -19.59 -2.14
N PHE A 317 -16.46 -20.27 -2.56
CA PHE A 317 -16.56 -21.61 -3.17
C PHE A 317 -15.78 -22.64 -2.34
N ASP A 318 -16.30 -23.88 -2.30
CA ASP A 318 -15.69 -24.95 -1.54
C ASP A 318 -14.45 -25.50 -2.27
N PRO A 319 -13.22 -25.34 -1.71
CA PRO A 319 -12.01 -25.85 -2.34
C PRO A 319 -11.98 -27.38 -2.47
N ALA A 320 -12.68 -28.12 -1.59
CA ALA A 320 -12.75 -29.56 -1.69
C ALA A 320 -13.66 -30.02 -2.83
N ILE A 321 -14.75 -29.30 -3.09
CA ILE A 321 -15.59 -29.54 -4.28
C ILE A 321 -14.83 -29.20 -5.54
N PHE A 322 -14.15 -28.04 -5.56
CA PHE A 322 -13.30 -27.60 -6.66
C PHE A 322 -12.25 -28.67 -7.00
N ASN A 323 -11.46 -29.11 -6.01
CA ASN A 323 -10.41 -30.10 -6.21
C ASN A 323 -10.97 -31.42 -6.75
N ARG A 324 -12.07 -31.93 -6.18
CA ARG A 324 -12.72 -33.17 -6.68
C ARG A 324 -13.17 -33.04 -8.13
N MET A 325 -13.73 -31.88 -8.51
CA MET A 325 -14.22 -31.64 -9.86
C MET A 325 -13.06 -31.56 -10.86
N ILE A 326 -11.96 -30.94 -10.50
CA ILE A 326 -10.77 -30.81 -11.35
C ILE A 326 -10.06 -32.16 -11.54
N ILE A 327 -9.93 -32.96 -10.48
CA ILE A 327 -9.23 -34.25 -10.51
C ILE A 327 -10.10 -35.33 -11.18
N LYS A 328 -11.44 -35.29 -10.98
CA LYS A 328 -12.36 -36.26 -11.57
C LYS A 328 -12.20 -36.31 -13.08
N GLU A 329 -11.96 -37.51 -13.61
CA GLU A 329 -11.74 -37.77 -15.04
C GLU A 329 -10.49 -37.08 -15.63
N SER A 330 -9.59 -36.55 -14.77
CA SER A 330 -8.25 -36.15 -15.17
C SER A 330 -7.28 -37.34 -15.12
N LEU A 331 -6.07 -37.16 -15.63
CA LEU A 331 -5.00 -38.15 -15.52
C LEU A 331 -4.25 -38.08 -14.19
N TYR A 332 -4.62 -37.15 -13.32
CA TYR A 332 -3.95 -36.86 -12.06
C TYR A 332 -4.67 -37.47 -10.86
N LYS A 333 -3.91 -37.84 -9.83
CA LYS A 333 -4.43 -38.40 -8.57
C LYS A 333 -4.75 -37.33 -7.55
N ASN A 334 -4.03 -36.23 -7.58
CA ASN A 334 -4.14 -35.11 -6.65
C ASN A 334 -3.76 -33.80 -7.31
N MET A 335 -3.95 -32.69 -6.59
CA MET A 335 -3.64 -31.35 -7.09
C MET A 335 -2.13 -31.11 -7.19
N ASP A 336 -1.32 -31.71 -6.33
CA ASP A 336 0.13 -31.52 -6.33
C ASP A 336 0.76 -32.01 -7.63
N GLU A 337 0.30 -33.13 -8.19
CA GLU A 337 0.77 -33.64 -9.48
C GLU A 337 0.46 -32.64 -10.63
N ILE A 338 -0.69 -31.93 -10.56
CA ILE A 338 -1.05 -30.90 -11.54
C ILE A 338 -0.10 -29.72 -11.41
N VAL A 339 0.16 -29.29 -10.17
CA VAL A 339 1.04 -28.15 -9.88
C VAL A 339 2.47 -28.46 -10.33
N ASP A 340 2.99 -29.66 -10.06
CA ASP A 340 4.34 -30.07 -10.47
C ASP A 340 4.52 -30.00 -12.00
N ASP A 341 3.56 -30.53 -12.76
CA ASP A 341 3.59 -30.45 -14.23
C ASP A 341 3.48 -29.00 -14.72
N LEU A 342 2.62 -28.18 -14.09
CA LEU A 342 2.48 -26.76 -14.41
C LEU A 342 3.77 -25.97 -14.14
N ILE A 343 4.47 -26.24 -13.05
CA ILE A 343 5.78 -25.65 -12.74
C ILE A 343 6.77 -25.93 -13.87
N GLY A 344 6.91 -27.21 -14.24
CA GLY A 344 7.80 -27.62 -15.32
C GLY A 344 7.45 -26.98 -16.67
N ILE A 345 6.16 -26.91 -17.01
CA ILE A 345 5.67 -26.27 -18.23
C ILE A 345 5.93 -24.76 -18.21
N SER A 346 5.65 -24.10 -17.07
CA SER A 346 5.84 -22.65 -16.92
C SER A 346 7.32 -22.25 -17.11
N GLU A 347 8.24 -23.05 -16.60
CA GLU A 347 9.68 -22.82 -16.79
C GLU A 347 10.08 -22.87 -18.28
N VAL A 348 9.60 -23.87 -19.02
CA VAL A 348 9.90 -24.00 -20.44
C VAL A 348 9.27 -22.87 -21.26
N ILE A 349 8.01 -22.48 -20.95
CA ILE A 349 7.35 -21.34 -21.60
C ILE A 349 8.11 -20.05 -21.32
N ARG A 350 8.46 -19.81 -20.04
CA ARG A 350 9.21 -18.63 -19.61
C ARG A 350 10.54 -18.52 -20.34
N GLU A 351 11.31 -19.60 -20.42
CA GLU A 351 12.58 -19.61 -21.16
C GLU A 351 12.44 -19.28 -22.63
N ASN A 352 11.42 -19.85 -23.28
CA ASN A 352 11.14 -19.56 -24.70
C ASN A 352 10.69 -18.12 -24.92
N SER A 353 9.78 -17.62 -24.07
CA SER A 353 9.30 -16.24 -24.13
C SER A 353 10.43 -15.25 -23.91
N GLN A 354 11.29 -15.49 -22.93
CA GLN A 354 12.47 -14.68 -22.66
C GLN A 354 13.45 -14.65 -23.86
N LYS A 355 13.68 -15.79 -24.51
CA LYS A 355 14.52 -15.84 -25.73
C LYS A 355 13.97 -14.97 -26.88
N ASN A 356 12.67 -14.74 -26.89
CA ASN A 356 11.97 -13.88 -27.85
C ASN A 356 11.73 -12.45 -27.36
N GLY A 357 12.37 -12.04 -26.26
CA GLY A 357 12.19 -10.70 -25.68
C GLY A 357 10.86 -10.47 -24.95
N GLN A 358 10.08 -11.52 -24.73
CA GLN A 358 8.81 -11.46 -24.02
C GLN A 358 9.02 -11.78 -22.53
N PHE A 359 8.95 -10.76 -21.67
CA PHE A 359 9.24 -10.86 -20.24
C PHE A 359 7.98 -10.67 -19.36
N ARG A 360 6.80 -10.71 -19.96
CA ARG A 360 5.54 -10.65 -19.21
C ARG A 360 5.23 -11.99 -18.56
N GLU A 361 4.46 -11.94 -17.50
CA GLU A 361 3.88 -13.13 -16.89
C GLU A 361 2.98 -13.87 -17.87
N THR A 362 3.13 -15.20 -17.91
CA THR A 362 2.29 -16.05 -18.73
C THR A 362 1.04 -16.46 -17.97
N ALA A 363 0.00 -16.84 -18.71
CA ALA A 363 -1.23 -17.34 -18.08
C ALA A 363 -1.00 -18.67 -17.36
N ILE A 364 -0.06 -19.47 -17.84
CA ILE A 364 0.34 -20.72 -17.16
C ILE A 364 1.01 -20.41 -15.83
N GLU A 365 1.85 -19.38 -15.73
CA GLU A 365 2.44 -18.99 -14.43
C GLU A 365 1.36 -18.55 -13.43
N ARG A 366 0.39 -17.73 -13.84
CA ARG A 366 -0.75 -17.34 -12.98
C ARG A 366 -1.59 -18.53 -12.54
N LEU A 367 -1.88 -19.43 -13.47
CA LEU A 367 -2.60 -20.68 -13.16
C LEU A 367 -1.82 -21.54 -12.15
N THR A 368 -0.50 -21.66 -12.35
CA THR A 368 0.38 -22.41 -11.45
C THR A 368 0.36 -21.82 -10.05
N GLU A 369 0.54 -20.51 -9.93
CA GLU A 369 0.53 -19.80 -8.64
C GLU A 369 -0.82 -19.93 -7.93
N PHE A 370 -1.92 -19.77 -8.68
CA PHE A 370 -3.26 -19.93 -8.12
C PHE A 370 -3.50 -21.35 -7.57
N LEU A 371 -3.21 -22.39 -8.36
CA LEU A 371 -3.43 -23.78 -7.91
C LEU A 371 -2.48 -24.18 -6.79
N PHE A 372 -1.24 -23.70 -6.81
CA PHE A 372 -0.29 -23.90 -5.72
C PHE A 372 -0.79 -23.27 -4.41
N ARG A 373 -1.26 -22.02 -4.46
CA ARG A 373 -1.81 -21.31 -3.29
C ARG A 373 -3.10 -21.96 -2.81
N LEU A 374 -3.94 -22.42 -3.74
CA LEU A 374 -5.16 -23.15 -3.40
C LEU A 374 -4.85 -24.46 -2.66
N ALA A 375 -3.84 -25.21 -3.10
CA ALA A 375 -3.42 -26.43 -2.41
C ALA A 375 -2.93 -26.14 -0.98
N GLN A 376 -2.15 -25.06 -0.79
CA GLN A 376 -1.70 -24.62 0.53
C GLN A 376 -2.88 -24.19 1.44
N SER A 377 -3.87 -23.48 0.87
CA SER A 377 -5.02 -22.99 1.63
C SER A 377 -5.92 -24.09 2.21
N ALA A 378 -5.80 -25.32 1.72
CA ALA A 378 -6.56 -26.46 2.26
C ALA A 378 -6.23 -26.77 3.73
N THR A 379 -5.06 -26.38 4.20
CA THR A 379 -4.58 -26.60 5.58
C THR A 379 -4.42 -25.31 6.40
N ASP A 380 -4.55 -24.14 5.77
CA ASP A 380 -4.37 -22.84 6.40
C ASP A 380 -5.68 -22.04 6.41
N THR A 381 -6.28 -21.92 7.58
CA THR A 381 -7.54 -21.20 7.79
C THR A 381 -7.43 -19.69 7.61
N ALA A 382 -6.21 -19.13 7.47
CA ALA A 382 -5.99 -17.73 7.16
C ALA A 382 -6.31 -17.38 5.70
N PHE A 383 -6.70 -18.36 4.87
CA PHE A 383 -7.08 -18.15 3.50
C PHE A 383 -8.54 -18.54 3.24
N LEU A 384 -9.24 -17.73 2.44
CA LEU A 384 -10.58 -18.02 1.92
C LEU A 384 -10.56 -18.13 0.40
N THR A 385 -11.30 -19.09 -0.13
CA THR A 385 -11.54 -19.21 -1.58
C THR A 385 -12.79 -18.44 -1.94
N VAL A 386 -12.64 -17.43 -2.80
CA VAL A 386 -13.70 -16.49 -3.16
C VAL A 386 -13.82 -16.42 -4.68
N TYR A 387 -15.03 -16.24 -5.18
CA TYR A 387 -15.22 -15.80 -6.56
C TYR A 387 -15.86 -14.43 -6.60
N GLN A 388 -15.56 -13.68 -7.65
CA GLN A 388 -16.15 -12.38 -7.96
C GLN A 388 -16.63 -12.37 -9.39
N LYS A 389 -17.81 -11.77 -9.61
CA LYS A 389 -18.32 -11.46 -10.95
C LYS A 389 -17.97 -10.02 -11.30
N ASN A 390 -17.34 -9.86 -12.43
CA ASN A 390 -17.02 -8.56 -13.00
C ASN A 390 -17.44 -8.49 -14.47
N GLU A 391 -17.23 -7.35 -15.11
CA GLU A 391 -17.62 -7.15 -16.52
C GLU A 391 -16.90 -8.10 -17.50
N THR A 392 -15.76 -8.64 -17.12
CA THR A 392 -14.92 -9.52 -17.92
C THR A 392 -15.14 -11.02 -17.65
N GLY A 393 -16.07 -11.36 -16.74
CA GLY A 393 -16.39 -12.75 -16.36
C GLY A 393 -16.14 -13.04 -14.87
N ILE A 394 -15.79 -14.29 -14.56
CA ILE A 394 -15.50 -14.74 -13.20
C ILE A 394 -14.01 -14.60 -12.90
N THR A 395 -13.71 -14.07 -11.72
CA THR A 395 -12.40 -14.13 -11.09
C THR A 395 -12.48 -15.05 -9.88
N LEU A 396 -11.63 -16.06 -9.80
CA LEU A 396 -11.40 -16.86 -8.60
C LEU A 396 -10.25 -16.24 -7.82
N GLU A 397 -10.37 -16.23 -6.50
CA GLU A 397 -9.37 -15.65 -5.60
C GLU A 397 -9.11 -16.59 -4.43
N VAL A 398 -7.84 -16.85 -4.12
CA VAL A 398 -7.41 -17.38 -2.82
C VAL A 398 -6.95 -16.19 -2.00
N ARG A 399 -7.85 -15.71 -1.14
CA ARG A 399 -7.70 -14.46 -0.37
C ARG A 399 -7.09 -14.74 1.00
N ASN A 400 -5.94 -14.11 1.28
CA ASN A 400 -5.46 -14.03 2.66
C ASN A 400 -6.39 -13.12 3.47
N ILE A 401 -6.81 -13.56 4.65
CA ILE A 401 -7.70 -12.82 5.55
C ILE A 401 -7.03 -12.45 6.87
N ASP A 402 -5.79 -12.89 7.11
CA ASP A 402 -5.08 -12.68 8.37
C ASP A 402 -3.60 -12.29 8.14
N PRO A 403 -3.25 -11.02 8.26
CA PRO A 403 -1.88 -10.55 8.04
C PRO A 403 -0.94 -10.80 9.23
N ALA A 404 -1.46 -11.31 10.37
CA ALA A 404 -0.74 -11.31 11.64
C ALA A 404 0.55 -12.15 11.61
N ALA A 405 0.52 -13.32 10.95
CA ALA A 405 1.70 -14.18 10.87
C ALA A 405 2.85 -13.50 10.13
N SER A 406 2.57 -12.97 8.94
CA SER A 406 3.57 -12.32 8.10
C SER A 406 4.08 -11.01 8.71
N LEU A 407 3.19 -10.20 9.30
CA LEU A 407 3.62 -8.98 9.99
C LEU A 407 4.48 -9.30 11.21
N SER A 408 4.12 -10.31 12.00
CA SER A 408 4.89 -10.75 13.16
C SER A 408 6.27 -11.28 12.77
N ASP A 409 6.36 -12.05 11.68
CA ASP A 409 7.64 -12.53 11.14
C ASP A 409 8.54 -11.35 10.73
N VAL A 410 8.00 -10.41 9.96
CA VAL A 410 8.75 -9.22 9.55
C VAL A 410 9.19 -8.42 10.78
N CYS A 411 8.29 -8.08 11.70
CA CYS A 411 8.65 -7.24 12.84
C CYS A 411 9.59 -7.96 13.81
N GLY A 412 9.41 -9.28 14.03
CA GLY A 412 10.19 -10.08 14.96
C GLY A 412 11.59 -10.44 14.47
N SER A 413 11.81 -10.45 13.14
CA SER A 413 13.13 -10.76 12.57
C SER A 413 14.11 -9.58 12.64
N HIS A 414 13.63 -8.35 12.85
CA HIS A 414 14.46 -7.14 12.90
C HIS A 414 15.00 -6.86 14.31
N ALA A 415 16.08 -6.10 14.40
CA ALA A 415 16.66 -5.65 15.68
C ALA A 415 15.66 -4.92 16.55
N CYS A 416 14.83 -4.09 15.95
CA CYS A 416 13.59 -3.56 16.51
C CYS A 416 12.63 -3.18 15.39
N CYS A 417 11.33 -3.10 15.71
CA CYS A 417 10.31 -2.61 14.78
C CYS A 417 9.42 -1.57 15.48
N ILE A 418 9.33 -0.38 14.89
CA ILE A 418 8.43 0.68 15.35
C ILE A 418 7.35 0.88 14.31
N LEU A 419 6.10 0.57 14.68
CA LEU A 419 4.91 0.83 13.88
C LEU A 419 4.27 2.13 14.37
N ILE A 420 4.14 3.11 13.49
CA ILE A 420 3.58 4.42 13.84
C ILE A 420 2.47 4.81 12.87
N SER A 421 1.39 5.38 13.39
CA SER A 421 0.31 5.96 12.58
C SER A 421 -0.53 6.95 13.39
N GLY A 422 -1.30 7.79 12.70
CA GLY A 422 -2.28 8.69 13.30
C GLY A 422 -3.67 8.09 13.49
N THR A 423 -3.87 6.82 13.09
CA THR A 423 -5.16 6.12 13.11
C THR A 423 -5.02 4.68 13.60
N LEU A 424 -4.18 4.46 14.62
CA LEU A 424 -4.08 3.19 15.35
C LEU A 424 -4.97 3.17 16.61
N SER A 425 -6.01 3.99 16.65
CA SER A 425 -6.93 4.04 17.79
C SER A 425 -8.06 3.00 17.63
N PRO A 426 -8.35 2.19 18.67
CA PRO A 426 -7.58 1.99 19.88
C PRO A 426 -6.31 1.15 19.60
N VAL A 427 -5.17 1.61 20.05
CA VAL A 427 -3.88 0.94 19.80
C VAL A 427 -3.86 -0.52 20.26
N GLU A 428 -4.57 -0.83 21.33
CA GLU A 428 -4.67 -2.19 21.87
C GLU A 428 -5.45 -3.15 20.95
N SER A 429 -6.48 -2.66 20.26
CA SER A 429 -7.21 -3.47 19.25
C SER A 429 -6.31 -3.81 18.06
N PHE A 430 -5.49 -2.85 17.60
CA PHE A 430 -4.50 -3.10 16.55
C PHE A 430 -3.37 -4.02 17.02
N ARG A 431 -2.88 -3.83 18.25
CA ARG A 431 -1.89 -4.74 18.84
C ARG A 431 -2.40 -6.17 18.82
N ARG A 432 -3.65 -6.36 19.23
CA ARG A 432 -4.28 -7.67 19.26
C ARG A 432 -4.49 -8.24 17.86
N TYR A 433 -4.91 -7.40 16.90
CA TYR A 433 -5.09 -7.78 15.51
C TYR A 433 -3.80 -8.25 14.85
N TYR A 434 -2.71 -7.51 15.04
CA TYR A 434 -1.43 -7.77 14.39
C TYR A 434 -0.53 -8.77 15.11
N PHE A 435 -0.57 -8.80 16.44
CA PHE A 435 0.39 -9.55 17.24
C PHE A 435 -0.24 -10.50 18.26
N GLY A 436 -1.56 -10.57 18.34
CA GLY A 436 -2.25 -11.46 19.29
C GLY A 436 -1.84 -11.19 20.73
N SER A 437 -1.24 -12.20 21.39
CA SER A 437 -0.75 -12.11 22.77
C SER A 437 0.73 -11.74 22.89
N ALA A 438 1.44 -11.49 21.78
CA ALA A 438 2.86 -11.14 21.82
C ALA A 438 3.10 -9.82 22.57
N ALA A 439 4.27 -9.73 23.21
CA ALA A 439 4.68 -8.54 23.94
C ALA A 439 5.04 -7.42 22.96
N VAL A 440 4.26 -6.35 22.98
CA VAL A 440 4.45 -5.15 22.16
C VAL A 440 4.27 -3.94 23.05
N THR A 441 5.20 -3.01 22.99
CA THR A 441 5.09 -1.71 23.66
C THR A 441 4.06 -0.84 22.96
N THR A 442 3.02 -0.40 23.64
CA THR A 442 1.98 0.47 23.06
C THR A 442 2.05 1.88 23.64
N LEU A 443 1.84 2.87 22.77
CA LEU A 443 1.76 4.28 23.18
C LEU A 443 0.68 4.98 22.36
N ALA A 444 -0.22 5.71 23.03
CA ALA A 444 -1.16 6.62 22.39
C ALA A 444 -0.87 8.06 22.83
N LEU A 445 -0.65 8.94 21.87
CA LEU A 445 -0.36 10.35 22.14
C LEU A 445 -1.66 11.17 22.23
N PRO A 446 -1.68 12.24 23.05
CA PRO A 446 -2.76 13.21 23.01
C PRO A 446 -2.77 13.98 21.68
N ASN A 447 -3.91 14.59 21.33
CA ASN A 447 -3.97 15.49 20.19
C ASN A 447 -3.10 16.73 20.41
N ALA A 448 -2.27 17.06 19.45
CA ALA A 448 -1.34 18.18 19.51
C ALA A 448 -2.00 19.54 19.20
N PHE A 449 -3.24 19.55 18.67
CA PHE A 449 -3.89 20.79 18.22
C PHE A 449 -4.75 21.42 19.32
N PRO A 450 -4.83 22.77 19.37
CA PRO A 450 -5.68 23.49 20.33
C PRO A 450 -7.16 23.11 20.18
N LYS A 451 -7.85 22.94 21.31
CA LYS A 451 -9.27 22.57 21.34
C LYS A 451 -10.17 23.64 20.70
N GLU A 452 -9.81 24.90 20.87
CA GLU A 452 -10.50 26.08 20.31
C GLU A 452 -10.47 26.15 18.78
N ASN A 453 -9.58 25.40 18.15
CA ASN A 453 -9.45 25.38 16.69
C ASN A 453 -10.28 24.28 16.03
N ARG A 454 -11.04 23.51 16.81
CA ARG A 454 -11.86 22.42 16.26
C ARG A 454 -13.23 22.35 16.87
N LEU A 455 -14.21 22.04 16.04
CA LEU A 455 -15.57 21.70 16.47
C LEU A 455 -15.84 20.24 16.05
N VAL A 456 -16.17 19.40 17.02
CA VAL A 456 -16.54 17.99 16.77
C VAL A 456 -18.01 17.79 17.09
N THR A 457 -18.80 17.31 16.12
CA THR A 457 -20.22 17.02 16.32
C THR A 457 -20.58 15.61 15.88
N CYS A 458 -21.56 15.00 16.55
CA CYS A 458 -22.11 13.71 16.16
C CYS A 458 -23.64 13.77 16.15
N SER A 459 -24.26 13.32 15.06
CA SER A 459 -25.72 13.26 14.97
C SER A 459 -26.27 12.06 15.75
N ASN A 460 -27.38 12.30 16.47
CA ASN A 460 -28.10 11.26 17.23
C ASN A 460 -29.42 10.83 16.59
N ASP A 461 -29.87 11.51 15.51
CA ASP A 461 -31.18 11.37 14.90
C ASP A 461 -31.15 10.79 13.46
N ILE A 462 -29.99 10.51 12.90
CA ILE A 462 -29.83 9.94 11.54
C ILE A 462 -28.96 8.68 11.52
N THR A 463 -29.20 7.82 10.51
CA THR A 463 -28.38 6.64 10.24
C THR A 463 -28.45 6.21 8.79
N THR A 464 -27.34 5.64 8.28
CA THR A 464 -27.29 5.00 6.96
C THR A 464 -27.48 3.48 7.02
N ALA A 465 -27.90 2.93 8.17
CA ALA A 465 -28.18 1.51 8.33
C ALA A 465 -29.19 1.02 7.26
N TYR A 466 -28.99 -0.19 6.75
CA TYR A 466 -29.76 -0.76 5.65
C TYR A 466 -31.28 -0.69 5.88
N SER A 467 -31.74 -1.00 7.09
CA SER A 467 -33.14 -0.96 7.49
C SER A 467 -33.78 0.44 7.40
N MET A 468 -32.97 1.50 7.41
CA MET A 468 -33.44 2.89 7.38
C MET A 468 -33.25 3.58 6.02
N ARG A 469 -32.65 2.91 5.03
CA ARG A 469 -32.37 3.52 3.71
C ARG A 469 -33.59 3.97 2.94
N GLN A 470 -34.73 3.29 3.12
CA GLN A 470 -36.01 3.65 2.49
C GLN A 470 -36.87 4.61 3.33
N ASN A 471 -36.43 4.97 4.54
CA ASN A 471 -37.16 5.89 5.40
C ASN A 471 -37.00 7.33 4.90
N LYS A 472 -38.06 7.93 4.39
CA LYS A 472 -38.07 9.28 3.80
C LYS A 472 -37.70 10.36 4.81
N GLU A 473 -38.11 10.25 6.05
CA GLU A 473 -37.82 11.22 7.10
C GLU A 473 -36.29 11.20 7.41
N ASN A 474 -35.71 10.02 7.59
CA ASN A 474 -34.26 9.85 7.78
C ASN A 474 -33.47 10.41 6.58
N THR A 475 -33.92 10.12 5.35
CA THR A 475 -33.27 10.65 4.13
C THR A 475 -33.35 12.18 4.07
N THR A 476 -34.49 12.77 4.42
CA THR A 476 -34.64 14.24 4.47
C THR A 476 -33.71 14.84 5.51
N ARG A 477 -33.66 14.28 6.72
CA ARG A 477 -32.75 14.74 7.79
C ARG A 477 -31.30 14.67 7.37
N ILE A 478 -30.85 13.56 6.79
CA ILE A 478 -29.45 13.44 6.29
C ILE A 478 -29.18 14.54 5.25
N THR A 479 -30.12 14.78 4.32
CA THR A 479 -29.98 15.85 3.33
C THR A 479 -29.89 17.22 3.98
N ASP A 480 -30.65 17.48 5.05
CA ASP A 480 -30.62 18.73 5.82
C ASP A 480 -29.24 18.94 6.53
N TYR A 481 -28.64 17.89 7.11
CA TYR A 481 -27.27 17.96 7.64
C TYR A 481 -26.26 18.32 6.55
N ILE A 482 -26.33 17.65 5.40
CA ILE A 482 -25.45 17.91 4.25
C ILE A 482 -25.58 19.36 3.81
N ARG A 483 -26.80 19.86 3.66
CA ARG A 483 -27.06 21.25 3.25
C ARG A 483 -26.54 22.26 4.27
N ALA A 484 -26.85 22.07 5.55
CA ALA A 484 -26.39 22.97 6.62
C ALA A 484 -24.86 23.05 6.66
N PHE A 485 -24.17 21.90 6.58
CA PHE A 485 -22.71 21.84 6.57
C PHE A 485 -22.11 22.47 5.30
N SER A 486 -22.73 22.25 4.14
CA SER A 486 -22.25 22.77 2.85
C SER A 486 -22.33 24.30 2.77
N LEU A 487 -23.18 24.95 3.55
CA LEU A 487 -23.34 26.40 3.56
C LEU A 487 -22.29 27.12 4.40
N LEU A 488 -21.51 26.43 5.21
CA LEU A 488 -20.41 27.00 5.99
C LEU A 488 -19.32 27.58 5.07
N LYS A 489 -18.68 28.67 5.52
CA LYS A 489 -17.55 29.29 4.79
C LYS A 489 -16.37 28.35 4.65
N GLY A 490 -15.61 28.48 3.56
CA GLY A 490 -14.43 27.69 3.24
C GLY A 490 -14.77 26.39 2.52
N ASN A 491 -13.74 25.64 2.18
CA ASN A 491 -13.87 24.35 1.51
C ASN A 491 -14.37 23.27 2.46
N ARG A 492 -15.32 22.46 1.99
CA ARG A 492 -15.95 21.37 2.76
C ARG A 492 -15.84 20.06 2.00
N ALA A 493 -15.56 18.98 2.71
CA ALA A 493 -15.61 17.62 2.17
C ALA A 493 -16.70 16.81 2.89
N ILE A 494 -17.47 16.06 2.11
CA ILE A 494 -18.50 15.16 2.60
C ILE A 494 -18.20 13.76 2.09
N TYR A 495 -17.94 12.84 3.01
CA TYR A 495 -17.54 11.48 2.69
C TYR A 495 -18.68 10.50 2.92
N PHE A 496 -18.90 9.62 1.95
CA PHE A 496 -19.96 8.62 1.95
C PHE A 496 -19.41 7.19 1.97
N PRO A 497 -20.17 6.19 2.46
CA PRO A 497 -19.73 4.80 2.51
C PRO A 497 -19.51 4.15 1.15
N SER A 498 -20.17 4.63 0.10
CA SER A 498 -20.10 4.08 -1.26
C SER A 498 -20.54 5.10 -2.31
N TYR A 499 -20.14 4.88 -3.58
CA TYR A 499 -20.59 5.70 -4.71
C TYR A 499 -22.13 5.72 -4.84
N GLN A 500 -22.80 4.61 -4.60
CA GLN A 500 -24.27 4.57 -4.66
C GLN A 500 -24.93 5.52 -3.66
N ILE A 501 -24.45 5.55 -2.41
CA ILE A 501 -24.95 6.46 -1.37
C ILE A 501 -24.56 7.91 -1.70
N LEU A 502 -23.36 8.14 -2.17
CA LEU A 502 -22.89 9.45 -2.63
C LEU A 502 -23.82 10.00 -3.73
N GLU A 503 -24.06 9.24 -4.79
CA GLU A 503 -24.90 9.63 -5.93
C GLU A 503 -26.35 9.94 -5.47
N THR A 504 -26.90 9.13 -4.57
CA THR A 504 -28.23 9.35 -3.99
C THR A 504 -28.31 10.69 -3.28
N TYR A 505 -27.40 10.97 -2.34
CA TYR A 505 -27.47 12.20 -1.56
C TYR A 505 -26.95 13.43 -2.32
N ALA A 506 -26.02 13.27 -3.27
CA ALA A 506 -25.66 14.35 -4.19
C ALA A 506 -26.86 14.79 -5.02
N GLY A 507 -27.62 13.84 -5.59
CA GLY A 507 -28.85 14.15 -6.33
C GLY A 507 -29.88 14.94 -5.53
N LEU A 508 -29.99 14.67 -4.21
CA LEU A 508 -30.91 15.36 -3.32
C LEU A 508 -30.39 16.73 -2.83
N ALA A 509 -29.09 16.85 -2.56
CA ALA A 509 -28.53 18.04 -1.93
C ALA A 509 -28.07 19.11 -2.94
N VAL A 510 -27.43 18.72 -4.05
CA VAL A 510 -26.80 19.64 -5.03
C VAL A 510 -27.78 20.66 -5.61
N PRO A 511 -29.05 20.31 -5.95
CA PRO A 511 -30.00 21.32 -6.46
C PRO A 511 -30.26 22.50 -5.51
N HIS A 512 -29.96 22.31 -4.22
CA HIS A 512 -30.15 23.33 -3.18
C HIS A 512 -28.84 24.09 -2.85
N LEU A 513 -27.71 23.79 -3.51
CA LEU A 513 -26.40 24.42 -3.30
C LEU A 513 -26.00 25.38 -4.41
N ARG A 514 -26.98 26.10 -5.01
CA ARG A 514 -26.80 26.96 -6.21
C ARG A 514 -25.70 28.01 -6.09
N ASN A 515 -25.33 28.44 -4.88
CA ASN A 515 -24.31 29.44 -4.62
C ASN A 515 -22.94 28.84 -4.25
N ARG A 516 -22.76 27.52 -4.41
CA ARG A 516 -21.51 26.80 -4.07
C ARG A 516 -21.00 26.05 -5.29
N LYS A 517 -19.69 26.04 -5.46
CA LYS A 517 -19.03 25.15 -6.43
C LYS A 517 -19.05 23.74 -5.86
N VAL A 518 -19.65 22.81 -6.59
CA VAL A 518 -19.77 21.41 -6.15
C VAL A 518 -18.89 20.52 -7.01
N PHE A 519 -18.15 19.64 -6.34
CA PHE A 519 -17.26 18.64 -6.94
C PHE A 519 -17.73 17.25 -6.47
N ILE A 520 -17.93 16.35 -7.40
CA ILE A 520 -18.35 14.96 -7.11
C ILE A 520 -17.23 14.04 -7.57
N GLU A 521 -16.79 13.14 -6.69
CA GLU A 521 -15.72 12.19 -7.00
C GLU A 521 -16.15 11.26 -8.13
N PRO A 522 -15.45 11.28 -9.30
CA PRO A 522 -15.78 10.41 -10.42
C PRO A 522 -15.32 8.97 -10.16
N ARG A 523 -16.02 8.01 -10.77
CA ARG A 523 -15.61 6.60 -10.74
C ARG A 523 -14.32 6.36 -11.53
N ASP A 524 -14.08 7.13 -12.59
CA ASP A 524 -12.86 7.07 -13.39
C ASP A 524 -11.67 7.76 -12.69
N ALA A 525 -10.49 7.13 -12.80
CA ALA A 525 -9.27 7.66 -12.16
C ALA A 525 -8.67 8.86 -12.91
N GLY A 526 -8.84 8.92 -14.23
CA GLY A 526 -8.27 9.99 -15.06
C GLY A 526 -8.89 11.36 -14.79
N GLU A 527 -10.18 11.40 -14.56
CA GLU A 527 -10.93 12.63 -14.30
C GLU A 527 -10.75 13.12 -12.85
N ALA A 528 -10.52 12.19 -11.92
CA ALA A 528 -10.45 12.49 -10.49
C ALA A 528 -9.36 13.51 -10.12
N GLY A 529 -8.20 13.46 -10.80
CA GLY A 529 -7.06 14.32 -10.49
C GLY A 529 -7.29 15.79 -10.86
N SER A 530 -7.88 16.07 -12.02
CA SER A 530 -8.11 17.45 -12.48
C SER A 530 -9.19 18.15 -11.66
N ALA A 531 -10.30 17.49 -11.36
CA ALA A 531 -11.38 18.04 -10.55
C ALA A 531 -10.91 18.34 -9.12
N LEU A 532 -10.10 17.46 -8.54
CA LEU A 532 -9.52 17.68 -7.23
C LEU A 532 -8.57 18.90 -7.22
N THR A 533 -7.71 19.02 -8.22
CA THR A 533 -6.79 20.18 -8.35
C THR A 533 -7.57 21.48 -8.42
N GLN A 534 -8.68 21.51 -9.16
CA GLN A 534 -9.58 22.67 -9.21
C GLN A 534 -10.18 22.99 -7.85
N PHE A 535 -10.70 22.00 -7.12
CA PHE A 535 -11.24 22.18 -5.76
C PHE A 535 -10.18 22.77 -4.82
N LEU A 536 -8.97 22.22 -4.80
CA LEU A 536 -7.88 22.66 -3.93
C LEU A 536 -7.39 24.09 -4.27
N SER A 537 -7.55 24.54 -5.50
CA SER A 537 -7.16 25.89 -5.93
C SER A 537 -8.18 26.98 -5.59
N LEU A 538 -9.37 26.65 -5.12
CA LEU A 538 -10.43 27.63 -4.83
C LEU A 538 -10.00 28.69 -3.79
N PRO A 539 -9.40 28.33 -2.64
CA PRO A 539 -9.02 29.32 -1.62
C PRO A 539 -8.05 30.37 -2.15
N SER A 540 -7.10 30.00 -3.01
CA SER A 540 -6.14 30.95 -3.61
C SER A 540 -6.80 32.00 -4.52
N ARG A 541 -8.05 31.76 -4.92
CA ARG A 541 -8.89 32.67 -5.72
C ARG A 541 -9.94 33.39 -4.89
N GLY A 542 -9.91 33.24 -3.55
CA GLY A 542 -10.94 33.77 -2.66
C GLY A 542 -12.30 33.06 -2.78
N GLU A 543 -12.33 31.89 -3.39
CA GLU A 543 -13.53 31.08 -3.61
C GLU A 543 -13.59 29.90 -2.63
N SER A 544 -14.73 29.25 -2.56
CA SER A 544 -14.90 28.02 -1.77
C SER A 544 -15.91 27.07 -2.41
N GLY A 545 -15.74 25.79 -2.14
CA GLY A 545 -16.56 24.73 -2.70
C GLY A 545 -16.92 23.63 -1.72
N VAL A 546 -17.71 22.68 -2.20
CA VAL A 546 -18.07 21.48 -1.49
C VAL A 546 -17.70 20.28 -2.33
N MET A 547 -16.98 19.35 -1.72
CA MET A 547 -16.55 18.09 -2.31
C MET A 547 -17.38 16.95 -1.74
N PHE A 548 -17.96 16.13 -2.62
CA PHE A 548 -18.65 14.89 -2.30
C PHE A 548 -17.72 13.73 -2.69
N ALA A 549 -17.28 12.93 -1.73
CA ALA A 549 -16.29 11.87 -1.93
C ALA A 549 -16.70 10.57 -1.25
N VAL A 550 -16.02 9.47 -1.58
CA VAL A 550 -16.22 8.17 -0.94
C VAL A 550 -15.15 7.94 0.13
N SER A 551 -15.53 7.44 1.30
CA SER A 551 -14.60 7.04 2.36
C SER A 551 -13.74 5.86 1.88
N GLY A 552 -12.41 6.03 1.85
CA GLY A 552 -11.48 5.08 1.22
C GLY A 552 -11.39 5.22 -0.31
N GLY A 553 -12.03 6.25 -0.90
CA GLY A 553 -11.92 6.59 -2.32
C GLY A 553 -10.68 7.42 -2.65
N LYS A 554 -10.54 7.77 -3.93
CA LYS A 554 -9.37 8.49 -4.48
C LYS A 554 -9.14 9.87 -3.85
N TRP A 555 -10.21 10.53 -3.38
CA TRP A 555 -10.15 11.85 -2.76
C TRP A 555 -10.05 11.79 -1.22
N SER A 556 -10.14 10.61 -0.65
CA SER A 556 -9.99 10.40 0.79
C SER A 556 -8.61 9.92 1.20
N GLU A 557 -7.76 9.45 0.27
CA GLU A 557 -6.43 8.91 0.57
C GLU A 557 -5.30 9.60 -0.20
N GLY A 558 -4.09 9.61 0.39
CA GLY A 558 -2.85 10.01 -0.31
C GLY A 558 -2.65 11.50 -0.56
N LEU A 559 -3.54 12.38 -0.11
CA LEU A 559 -3.52 13.82 -0.39
C LEU A 559 -3.21 14.63 0.86
N ASP A 560 -2.49 15.73 0.68
CA ASP A 560 -2.13 16.67 1.75
C ASP A 560 -2.92 17.97 1.56
N TYR A 561 -3.97 18.16 2.37
CA TYR A 561 -4.78 19.37 2.38
C TYR A 561 -4.19 20.34 3.40
N ARG A 562 -3.55 21.42 2.97
CA ARG A 562 -2.88 22.40 3.84
C ARG A 562 -3.69 23.66 4.02
N GLY A 563 -3.75 24.14 5.26
CA GLY A 563 -4.38 25.43 5.58
C GLY A 563 -5.82 25.50 5.08
N GLU A 564 -6.15 26.55 4.36
CA GLU A 564 -7.51 26.82 3.87
C GLU A 564 -8.03 25.86 2.78
N MET A 565 -7.19 24.89 2.31
CA MET A 565 -7.61 23.91 1.30
C MET A 565 -8.79 23.05 1.77
N LEU A 566 -8.93 22.83 3.10
CA LEU A 566 -10.05 22.10 3.67
C LEU A 566 -10.35 22.62 5.10
N ASN A 567 -11.51 23.25 5.30
CA ASN A 567 -11.91 23.81 6.59
C ASN A 567 -12.99 22.98 7.30
N GLY A 568 -13.41 21.87 6.78
CA GLY A 568 -14.31 20.94 7.45
C GLY A 568 -14.56 19.66 6.67
N ALA A 569 -14.79 18.59 7.42
CA ALA A 569 -15.14 17.29 6.89
C ALA A 569 -16.35 16.70 7.61
N MET A 570 -17.25 16.10 6.84
CA MET A 570 -18.40 15.35 7.32
C MET A 570 -18.32 13.93 6.81
N VAL A 571 -18.48 12.96 7.71
CA VAL A 571 -18.66 11.55 7.36
C VAL A 571 -20.12 11.18 7.51
N VAL A 572 -20.78 10.86 6.41
CA VAL A 572 -22.19 10.47 6.37
C VAL A 572 -22.27 8.95 6.43
N GLY A 573 -22.67 8.44 7.59
CA GLY A 573 -22.75 6.99 7.84
C GLY A 573 -21.44 6.37 8.29
N LEU A 574 -21.52 5.16 8.81
CA LEU A 574 -20.37 4.33 9.14
C LEU A 574 -20.03 3.49 7.90
N PRO A 575 -18.82 3.64 7.29
CA PRO A 575 -18.47 3.00 6.01
C PRO A 575 -18.10 1.51 6.19
N LEU A 576 -19.09 0.73 6.66
CA LEU A 576 -18.98 -0.72 6.78
C LEU A 576 -18.93 -1.36 5.39
N ALA A 577 -18.10 -2.39 5.24
CA ALA A 577 -18.08 -3.21 4.04
C ALA A 577 -19.43 -3.93 3.84
N PRO A 578 -19.82 -4.29 2.59
CA PRO A 578 -21.03 -5.07 2.35
C PRO A 578 -21.07 -6.35 3.19
N PHE A 579 -22.26 -6.67 3.72
CA PHE A 579 -22.45 -7.85 4.54
C PHE A 579 -22.95 -9.02 3.67
N ASN A 580 -22.01 -9.83 3.19
CA ASN A 580 -22.25 -11.02 2.39
C ASN A 580 -21.74 -12.28 3.09
N ARG A 581 -21.79 -13.43 2.43
CA ARG A 581 -21.31 -14.70 2.99
C ARG A 581 -19.81 -14.70 3.29
N VAL A 582 -19.01 -14.14 2.41
CA VAL A 582 -17.55 -14.01 2.60
C VAL A 582 -17.25 -13.18 3.85
N ARG A 583 -17.99 -12.10 4.07
CA ARG A 583 -17.87 -11.26 5.26
C ARG A 583 -18.26 -12.03 6.54
N ARG A 584 -19.29 -12.86 6.49
CA ARG A 584 -19.66 -13.70 7.63
C ARG A 584 -18.55 -14.69 7.99
N MET A 585 -17.96 -15.34 7.00
CA MET A 585 -16.84 -16.29 7.21
C MET A 585 -15.62 -15.58 7.82
N LEU A 586 -15.29 -14.36 7.34
CA LEU A 586 -14.24 -13.53 7.93
C LEU A 586 -14.54 -13.23 9.41
N ILE A 587 -15.78 -12.84 9.73
CA ILE A 587 -16.20 -12.55 11.11
C ILE A 587 -16.11 -13.81 11.97
N GLU A 588 -16.53 -14.97 11.47
CA GLU A 588 -16.43 -16.25 12.18
C GLU A 588 -14.98 -16.61 12.47
N TYR A 589 -14.07 -16.49 11.49
CA TYR A 589 -12.65 -16.70 11.69
C TYR A 589 -12.09 -15.83 12.83
N TYR A 590 -12.38 -14.53 12.81
CA TYR A 590 -11.90 -13.62 13.84
C TYR A 590 -12.60 -13.78 15.19
N ARG A 591 -13.86 -14.23 15.23
CA ARG A 591 -14.53 -14.63 16.47
C ARG A 591 -13.87 -15.85 17.10
N HIS A 592 -13.46 -16.83 16.31
CA HIS A 592 -12.67 -17.96 16.82
C HIS A 592 -11.32 -17.51 17.39
N LYS A 593 -10.67 -16.55 16.73
CA LYS A 593 -9.36 -16.05 17.11
C LYS A 593 -9.38 -15.12 18.34
N PHE A 594 -10.39 -14.25 18.45
CA PHE A 594 -10.43 -13.15 19.44
C PHE A 594 -11.71 -13.11 20.29
N GLY A 595 -12.59 -14.10 20.19
CA GLY A 595 -13.87 -14.11 20.87
C GLY A 595 -14.79 -12.98 20.41
N ASP A 596 -15.53 -12.37 21.34
CA ASP A 596 -16.49 -11.29 21.04
C ASP A 596 -15.86 -10.03 20.41
N GLU A 597 -14.56 -9.86 20.51
CA GLU A 597 -13.85 -8.75 19.86
C GLU A 597 -13.57 -8.98 18.38
N GLY A 598 -13.63 -10.25 17.92
CA GLY A 598 -13.27 -10.60 16.57
C GLY A 598 -14.05 -9.82 15.51
N GLU A 599 -15.39 -9.76 15.64
CA GLU A 599 -16.23 -8.99 14.72
C GLU A 599 -15.89 -7.49 14.73
N PHE A 600 -15.66 -6.93 15.90
CA PHE A 600 -15.29 -5.54 16.03
C PHE A 600 -13.96 -5.25 15.30
N ILE A 601 -12.95 -6.08 15.50
CA ILE A 601 -11.61 -5.92 14.92
C ILE A 601 -11.65 -6.01 13.38
N CYS A 602 -12.36 -7.01 12.82
CA CYS A 602 -12.31 -7.26 11.37
C CYS A 602 -13.37 -6.53 10.55
N TYR A 603 -14.43 -6.00 11.19
CA TYR A 603 -15.55 -5.40 10.48
C TYR A 603 -15.82 -3.94 10.87
N THR A 604 -15.90 -3.65 12.18
CA THR A 604 -16.27 -2.31 12.65
C THR A 604 -15.07 -1.36 12.72
N LEU A 605 -13.94 -1.82 13.25
CA LEU A 605 -12.73 -1.01 13.41
C LEU A 605 -12.18 -0.45 12.09
N PRO A 606 -12.13 -1.20 10.97
CA PRO A 606 -11.74 -0.63 9.68
C PRO A 606 -12.65 0.51 9.20
N ALA A 607 -13.95 0.44 9.48
CA ALA A 607 -14.89 1.51 9.13
C ALA A 607 -14.68 2.77 9.99
N ILE A 608 -14.41 2.60 11.29
CA ILE A 608 -14.05 3.72 12.17
C ILE A 608 -12.78 4.40 11.65
N ASN A 609 -11.76 3.61 11.30
CA ASN A 609 -10.49 4.16 10.80
C ASN A 609 -10.63 4.95 9.51
N ARG A 610 -11.41 4.46 8.54
CA ARG A 610 -11.72 5.22 7.32
C ARG A 610 -12.39 6.55 7.64
N SER A 611 -13.28 6.57 8.63
CA SER A 611 -13.93 7.79 9.09
C SER A 611 -12.94 8.76 9.73
N LEU A 612 -12.06 8.26 10.60
CA LEU A 612 -11.01 9.07 11.24
C LEU A 612 -9.99 9.61 10.23
N GLN A 613 -9.62 8.83 9.22
CA GLN A 613 -8.75 9.26 8.12
C GLN A 613 -9.38 10.41 7.32
N ALA A 614 -10.68 10.30 7.01
CA ALA A 614 -11.42 11.35 6.31
C ALA A 614 -11.48 12.65 7.12
N LEU A 615 -11.78 12.57 8.43
CA LEU A 615 -11.82 13.72 9.33
C LEU A 615 -10.42 14.29 9.60
N GLY A 616 -9.40 13.45 9.73
CA GLY A 616 -8.02 13.84 10.02
C GLY A 616 -7.34 14.67 8.91
N ARG A 617 -8.03 14.92 7.80
CA ARG A 617 -7.56 15.78 6.71
C ARG A 617 -7.72 17.27 6.97
N VAL A 618 -8.60 17.64 7.89
CA VAL A 618 -8.96 19.03 8.17
C VAL A 618 -7.90 19.75 8.98
N LEU A 619 -7.28 19.06 9.95
CA LEU A 619 -6.31 19.65 10.86
C LEU A 619 -4.92 19.08 10.57
N ARG A 620 -3.97 19.92 10.16
CA ARG A 620 -2.60 19.56 9.82
C ARG A 620 -1.56 20.33 10.62
N THR A 621 -1.90 21.57 10.95
CA THR A 621 -1.05 22.46 11.75
C THR A 621 -1.82 22.97 12.98
N PRO A 622 -1.14 23.45 14.02
CA PRO A 622 -1.80 24.03 15.20
C PRO A 622 -2.70 25.24 14.88
N GLU A 623 -2.43 25.92 13.77
CA GLU A 623 -3.15 27.11 13.32
C GLU A 623 -4.42 26.76 12.51
N ASP A 624 -4.53 25.53 12.03
CA ASP A 624 -5.68 25.09 11.23
C ASP A 624 -6.94 25.07 12.10
N ARG A 625 -8.04 25.56 11.52
CA ARG A 625 -9.36 25.57 12.14
C ARG A 625 -10.35 24.78 11.31
N GLY A 626 -11.20 23.99 11.97
CA GLY A 626 -12.14 23.17 11.21
C GLY A 626 -13.25 22.50 12.00
N VAL A 627 -14.27 22.12 11.22
CA VAL A 627 -15.48 21.43 11.71
C VAL A 627 -15.43 19.96 11.29
N LEU A 628 -15.52 19.07 12.26
CA LEU A 628 -15.50 17.62 12.10
C LEU A 628 -16.89 17.06 12.45
N VAL A 629 -17.54 16.41 11.49
CA VAL A 629 -18.93 15.96 11.66
C VAL A 629 -19.02 14.45 11.44
N LEU A 630 -19.48 13.74 12.45
CA LEU A 630 -19.90 12.34 12.37
C LEU A 630 -21.43 12.29 12.18
N ALA A 631 -21.89 12.27 10.93
CA ALA A 631 -23.30 12.29 10.59
C ALA A 631 -23.91 10.88 10.58
N GLU A 632 -23.89 10.23 11.75
CA GLU A 632 -24.37 8.85 11.95
C GLU A 632 -24.47 8.51 13.44
N LYS A 633 -25.64 8.13 13.93
CA LYS A 633 -25.88 7.83 15.35
C LYS A 633 -25.10 6.62 15.89
N ARG A 634 -24.68 5.67 15.04
CA ARG A 634 -23.89 4.50 15.47
C ARG A 634 -22.53 4.87 16.07
N PHE A 635 -22.00 6.07 15.79
CA PHE A 635 -20.79 6.57 16.48
C PHE A 635 -21.01 6.85 17.97
N LEU A 636 -22.26 6.94 18.43
CA LEU A 636 -22.63 7.08 19.84
C LEU A 636 -22.75 5.73 20.57
N GLU A 637 -22.80 4.63 19.86
CA GLU A 637 -22.83 3.28 20.46
C GLU A 637 -21.55 3.07 21.29
N LYS A 638 -21.69 2.56 22.52
CA LYS A 638 -20.61 2.46 23.52
C LYS A 638 -19.30 1.92 22.95
N ARG A 639 -19.38 0.87 22.14
CA ARG A 639 -18.18 0.20 21.59
C ARG A 639 -17.54 1.03 20.47
N VAL A 640 -18.32 1.62 19.59
CA VAL A 640 -17.86 2.48 18.50
C VAL A 640 -17.29 3.78 19.04
N ARG A 641 -18.01 4.43 19.98
CA ARG A 641 -17.53 5.64 20.67
C ARG A 641 -16.21 5.39 21.41
N GLY A 642 -16.09 4.26 22.13
CA GLY A 642 -14.87 3.89 22.85
C GLY A 642 -13.66 3.62 21.94
N ALA A 643 -13.87 3.45 20.63
CA ALA A 643 -12.80 3.30 19.65
C ALA A 643 -12.36 4.62 19.00
N LEU A 644 -13.11 5.70 19.19
CA LEU A 644 -12.67 7.03 18.78
C LEU A 644 -11.49 7.50 19.65
N PRO A 645 -10.61 8.37 19.13
CA PRO A 645 -9.57 8.99 19.95
C PRO A 645 -10.16 9.66 21.19
N GLY A 646 -9.48 9.55 22.35
CA GLY A 646 -9.99 10.06 23.63
C GLY A 646 -10.41 11.54 23.59
N TRP A 647 -9.58 12.39 22.94
CA TRP A 647 -9.92 13.81 22.76
C TRP A 647 -11.23 14.02 21.99
N MET A 648 -11.53 13.15 21.00
CA MET A 648 -12.78 13.24 20.23
C MET A 648 -13.99 12.80 21.07
N GLN A 649 -13.83 11.76 21.90
CA GLN A 649 -14.86 11.31 22.83
C GLN A 649 -15.26 12.40 23.82
N ASP A 650 -14.26 13.18 24.33
CA ASP A 650 -14.45 14.22 25.33
C ASP A 650 -15.03 15.51 24.76
N GLU A 651 -14.75 15.84 23.50
CA GLU A 651 -15.12 17.11 22.87
C GLU A 651 -16.35 17.00 21.99
N MET A 652 -16.80 15.79 21.66
CA MET A 652 -17.88 15.53 20.73
C MET A 652 -19.25 16.00 21.25
N ILE A 653 -19.86 16.93 20.53
CA ILE A 653 -21.20 17.45 20.84
C ILE A 653 -22.23 16.58 20.13
N GLU A 654 -23.07 15.91 20.92
CA GLU A 654 -24.23 15.18 20.41
C GLU A 654 -25.34 16.16 20.02
N CYS A 655 -25.89 16.03 18.80
CA CYS A 655 -26.90 16.94 18.28
C CYS A 655 -27.90 16.25 17.34
N ASP A 656 -29.13 16.73 17.41
CA ASP A 656 -30.11 16.59 16.33
C ASP A 656 -29.90 17.70 15.28
N ILE A 657 -30.67 17.69 14.19
CA ILE A 657 -30.50 18.66 13.11
C ILE A 657 -30.69 20.11 13.57
N THR A 658 -31.55 20.37 14.55
CA THR A 658 -31.83 21.73 15.07
C THR A 658 -30.63 22.24 15.85
N LYS A 659 -30.20 21.49 16.84
CA LYS A 659 -28.99 21.80 17.62
C LYS A 659 -27.73 21.86 16.74
N PHE A 660 -27.63 21.00 15.72
CA PHE A 660 -26.52 21.03 14.77
C PHE A 660 -26.40 22.39 14.07
N ARG A 661 -27.52 22.91 13.55
CA ARG A 661 -27.58 24.24 12.90
C ARG A 661 -27.10 25.35 13.84
N ASP A 662 -27.55 25.32 15.10
CA ASP A 662 -27.20 26.31 16.12
C ASP A 662 -25.68 26.25 16.43
N VAL A 663 -25.16 25.05 16.66
CA VAL A 663 -23.75 24.81 17.01
C VAL A 663 -22.81 25.23 15.89
N ILE A 664 -23.08 24.81 14.64
CA ILE A 664 -22.23 25.20 13.51
C ILE A 664 -22.38 26.69 13.13
N GLY A 665 -23.58 27.29 13.36
CA GLY A 665 -23.82 28.71 13.12
C GLY A 665 -23.11 29.62 14.10
N SER A 666 -22.89 29.17 15.32
CA SER A 666 -22.13 29.89 16.37
C SER A 666 -20.61 29.72 16.21
N TRP A 667 -20.15 28.74 15.45
CA TRP A 667 -18.71 28.49 15.20
C TRP A 667 -18.15 29.54 14.22
N LYS A 668 -17.22 30.38 14.71
CA LYS A 668 -16.56 31.47 13.96
C LYS A 668 -15.12 31.11 13.61
#